data_319daefb5454cccd572d5dff5012179a
#
_entry.id   319daefb5454cccd572d5dff5012179a
#
_cell.length_a   1.000
_cell.length_b   1.000
_cell.length_c   1.000
_cell.angle_alpha   90.00
_cell.angle_beta   90.00
_cell.angle_gamma   90.00
#
_symmetry.space_group_name_H-M   'P 1'
#
loop_
_entity.id
_entity.type
_entity.pdbx_description
1 polymer ?
#
loop_
_entity_poly.entity_id
_entity_poly.type
_entity_poly.pdbx_seq_one_letter_code
_entity_poly.pdbx_strand_id
1 'polypeptide(L)'
;MLYFLIKLKNMKRILFFVIVVFSITITHAQSAYKGTLLNEKGEPIFGANVIQLTLPDSTMVKGAISDDKGHFELPDNAQGKPSVIKIIHLEYKEKVLTPSSNDLGTISLQKSVNELGEVVVSATKPFMKQQGTLISTDIAASTLKNFPQVSMIIDFLPGVNKSAFGGIEVFGKKNPIIYINNRKLRSYVELMQLSPQEVESIDIETQPGAEYDNSVGAIIRIKLKKKQGDGLSGIVGIQSDFKNGIRAHIATSLNYRVRNTDFFLMLQPETKNEIWSENFQELNVKTQSQQWQVNSKNTQKDNSKNLFSKFGFNHEFSDKHFIGASAQIYINPMSGHTFADQENETYRGATLIGKNKNHYDRFNQNKSLTTNMYYEGKLSEKLKLQTDLDYQGMRSDHTSDILEKNLLTPAERNVNTHSEAQSNWWGLKTTFTQKVGKNGGLSYGFEGSTLSRNEDYRDNVLSTSKVENKELKSAVFTSYAFPWNKINFKAGLRYEYTDFDYFENGQKREVQSRSYRNVLPNISVSFPWDKTQWSFSYIKRIRRPAFYELSDYSAYSSSFLYNRGNPNIVPTLTDEFSWLTTYKDYSLSAEYSIAKDGIFTDYQLYALNPNVVEKTLRNFDTYQTLKLVLSAQHTIWKRWRPKTSLAFIKQFGDGVFENNDPVLLAGIDSQILFSQKWIGLLNMKYHTKGTFGGNDYNYKPSAYLDFIILGNFPKQNLQLYTGVTDIFNSAKIFGETRTTLVTNKNYITNPNSRTFIVALAYRFNSTQNKYKGQGGNEEEKNRM
;
A
#
# COMPACT_ATOMS: atom_id res chain seq x y z
N MET A 1 -11.17 -37.90 8.80
CA MET A 1 -12.16 -37.53 9.83
C MET A 1 -11.56 -37.43 11.23
N LEU A 2 -10.74 -38.38 11.67
CA LEU A 2 -10.10 -38.36 13.01
C LEU A 2 -9.06 -37.21 13.16
N TYR A 3 -8.32 -36.89 12.13
CA TYR A 3 -7.32 -35.79 12.10
C TYR A 3 -7.95 -34.38 12.18
N PHE A 4 -9.18 -34.24 11.70
CA PHE A 4 -9.95 -32.98 11.73
C PHE A 4 -10.53 -32.74 13.15
N LEU A 5 -10.91 -33.79 13.87
CA LEU A 5 -11.44 -33.72 15.23
C LEU A 5 -10.35 -33.39 16.27
N ILE A 6 -9.11 -33.82 16.05
CA ILE A 6 -7.97 -33.54 16.92
C ILE A 6 -7.56 -32.03 16.78
N LYS A 7 -7.64 -31.47 15.57
CA LYS A 7 -7.37 -30.03 15.33
C LYS A 7 -8.41 -29.10 15.96
N LEU A 8 -9.69 -29.49 15.95
CA LEU A 8 -10.78 -28.76 16.60
C LEU A 8 -10.67 -28.75 18.13
N LYS A 9 -10.15 -29.85 18.73
CA LYS A 9 -9.97 -29.98 20.18
C LYS A 9 -8.83 -29.06 20.68
N ASN A 10 -7.77 -28.88 19.90
CA ASN A 10 -6.68 -27.98 20.22
C ASN A 10 -7.06 -26.51 20.02
N MET A 11 -7.89 -26.19 19.04
CA MET A 11 -8.40 -24.84 18.82
C MET A 11 -9.34 -24.37 19.95
N LYS A 12 -10.16 -25.27 20.51
CA LYS A 12 -10.98 -24.97 21.70
C LYS A 12 -10.12 -24.71 22.95
N ARG A 13 -8.97 -25.40 23.08
CA ARG A 13 -8.04 -25.16 24.19
C ARG A 13 -7.31 -23.83 24.08
N ILE A 14 -6.95 -23.41 22.86
CA ILE A 14 -6.32 -22.09 22.61
C ILE A 14 -7.33 -20.97 22.83
N LEU A 15 -8.58 -21.14 22.39
CA LEU A 15 -9.65 -20.18 22.64
C LEU A 15 -10.00 -20.07 24.14
N PHE A 16 -9.97 -21.18 24.89
CA PHE A 16 -10.18 -21.22 26.33
C PHE A 16 -9.02 -20.53 27.08
N PHE A 17 -7.78 -20.72 26.62
CA PHE A 17 -6.61 -20.07 27.22
C PHE A 17 -6.63 -18.55 26.99
N VAL A 18 -7.06 -18.08 25.82
CA VAL A 18 -7.26 -16.67 25.52
C VAL A 18 -8.37 -16.05 26.38
N ILE A 19 -9.45 -16.78 26.65
CA ILE A 19 -10.54 -16.34 27.52
C ILE A 19 -10.12 -16.29 29.00
N VAL A 20 -9.30 -17.24 29.47
CA VAL A 20 -8.83 -17.30 30.87
C VAL A 20 -7.80 -16.21 31.15
N VAL A 21 -6.94 -15.83 30.20
CA VAL A 21 -5.99 -14.71 30.37
C VAL A 21 -6.71 -13.36 30.47
N PHE A 22 -7.93 -13.24 29.93
CA PHE A 22 -8.75 -12.02 30.04
C PHE A 22 -9.54 -11.88 31.35
N SER A 23 -9.53 -12.88 32.23
CA SER A 23 -10.41 -12.93 33.41
C SER A 23 -9.75 -12.48 34.72
N ILE A 24 -8.48 -12.02 34.71
CA ILE A 24 -7.82 -11.54 35.94
C ILE A 24 -7.91 -10.00 35.98
N THR A 25 -9.03 -9.49 36.41
CA THR A 25 -9.17 -8.07 36.83
C THR A 25 -9.13 -7.96 38.33
N ILE A 26 -8.05 -7.41 38.86
CA ILE A 26 -7.99 -7.01 40.27
C ILE A 26 -8.80 -5.72 40.42
N THR A 27 -9.93 -5.79 41.05
CA THR A 27 -10.78 -4.63 41.38
C THR A 27 -10.21 -3.85 42.56
N HIS A 28 -9.60 -2.68 42.26
CA HIS A 28 -9.41 -1.66 43.28
C HIS A 28 -10.63 -0.74 43.24
N ALA A 29 -11.29 -0.57 44.40
CA ALA A 29 -12.39 0.39 44.55
C ALA A 29 -11.80 1.82 44.46
N GLN A 30 -11.87 2.43 43.28
CA GLN A 30 -11.60 3.86 43.07
C GLN A 30 -12.92 4.61 43.16
N SER A 31 -12.93 5.82 43.74
CA SER A 31 -14.04 6.74 43.66
C SER A 31 -14.38 6.99 42.17
N ALA A 32 -15.66 6.95 41.83
CA ALA A 32 -16.11 7.14 40.45
C ALA A 32 -17.28 8.13 40.42
N TYR A 33 -17.29 9.03 39.44
CA TYR A 33 -18.45 9.84 39.10
C TYR A 33 -19.48 9.00 38.39
N LYS A 34 -20.73 9.00 38.84
CA LYS A 34 -21.84 8.28 38.22
C LYS A 34 -22.94 9.25 37.82
N GLY A 35 -23.69 8.94 36.79
CA GLY A 35 -24.82 9.72 36.34
C GLY A 35 -25.57 9.08 35.19
N THR A 36 -26.73 9.68 34.88
CA THR A 36 -27.57 9.22 33.76
C THR A 36 -27.79 10.37 32.78
N LEU A 37 -27.51 10.14 31.51
CA LEU A 37 -27.71 11.11 30.45
C LEU A 37 -29.06 10.90 29.77
N LEU A 38 -29.90 11.93 29.80
CA LEU A 38 -31.21 11.94 29.17
C LEU A 38 -31.30 13.09 28.15
N ASN A 39 -32.13 12.92 27.12
CA ASN A 39 -32.50 14.01 26.23
C ASN A 39 -33.64 14.88 26.82
N GLU A 40 -34.06 15.91 26.11
CA GLU A 40 -35.14 16.82 26.53
C GLU A 40 -36.52 16.13 26.71
N LYS A 41 -36.67 14.92 26.16
CA LYS A 41 -37.89 14.11 26.29
C LYS A 41 -37.81 13.07 27.41
N GLY A 42 -36.70 13.02 28.16
CA GLY A 42 -36.47 12.03 29.20
C GLY A 42 -35.98 10.65 28.66
N GLU A 43 -35.62 10.54 27.40
CA GLU A 43 -35.12 9.29 26.83
C GLU A 43 -33.59 9.16 27.05
N PRO A 44 -33.06 7.95 27.32
CA PRO A 44 -31.64 7.74 27.58
C PRO A 44 -30.76 8.03 26.36
N ILE A 45 -29.59 8.61 26.60
CA ILE A 45 -28.61 8.91 25.57
C ILE A 45 -27.51 7.88 25.65
N PHE A 46 -27.49 6.99 24.65
CA PHE A 46 -26.47 5.97 24.47
C PHE A 46 -25.24 6.53 23.74
N GLY A 47 -24.04 6.14 24.17
CA GLY A 47 -22.81 6.44 23.43
C GLY A 47 -22.25 7.85 23.60
N ALA A 48 -22.71 8.61 24.59
CA ALA A 48 -22.13 9.91 24.93
C ALA A 48 -20.77 9.74 25.62
N ASN A 49 -19.78 10.51 25.19
CA ASN A 49 -18.46 10.55 25.80
C ASN A 49 -18.49 11.48 27.02
N VAL A 50 -18.18 10.95 28.18
CA VAL A 50 -18.07 11.69 29.45
C VAL A 50 -16.61 11.75 29.84
N ILE A 51 -16.03 12.95 29.90
CA ILE A 51 -14.58 13.16 29.97
C ILE A 51 -14.25 14.03 31.17
N GLN A 52 -13.31 13.59 32.02
CA GLN A 52 -12.77 14.41 33.12
C GLN A 52 -11.54 15.21 32.60
N LEU A 53 -11.58 16.53 32.79
CA LEU A 53 -10.53 17.47 32.45
C LEU A 53 -10.00 18.18 33.69
N THR A 54 -8.67 18.30 33.85
CA THR A 54 -8.07 19.11 34.91
C THR A 54 -8.04 20.59 34.53
N LEU A 55 -8.13 21.46 35.54
CA LEU A 55 -7.99 22.91 35.38
C LEU A 55 -6.61 23.38 35.87
N PRO A 56 -6.03 24.46 35.27
CA PRO A 56 -6.59 25.34 34.24
C PRO A 56 -6.27 24.88 32.80
N ASP A 57 -5.44 23.86 32.61
CA ASP A 57 -4.88 23.43 31.32
C ASP A 57 -5.83 22.58 30.47
N SER A 58 -7.01 22.22 30.99
CA SER A 58 -8.00 21.36 30.35
C SER A 58 -7.41 20.01 29.88
N THR A 59 -6.41 19.49 30.59
CA THR A 59 -5.82 18.20 30.30
C THR A 59 -6.80 17.08 30.63
N MET A 60 -7.05 16.19 29.68
CA MET A 60 -7.92 15.04 29.87
C MET A 60 -7.29 14.02 30.80
N VAL A 61 -8.01 13.65 31.84
CA VAL A 61 -7.59 12.68 32.85
C VAL A 61 -8.18 11.31 32.60
N LYS A 62 -9.48 11.25 32.32
CA LYS A 62 -10.25 10.01 32.17
C LYS A 62 -11.47 10.23 31.29
N GLY A 63 -11.99 9.15 30.66
CA GLY A 63 -13.22 9.15 29.90
C GLY A 63 -14.03 7.88 30.13
N ALA A 64 -15.36 7.99 30.04
CA ALA A 64 -16.33 6.91 30.06
C ALA A 64 -17.36 7.14 28.94
N ILE A 65 -18.17 6.12 28.65
CA ILE A 65 -19.24 6.18 27.65
C ILE A 65 -20.54 5.77 28.30
N SER A 66 -21.64 6.47 28.00
CA SER A 66 -22.96 6.11 28.49
C SER A 66 -23.48 4.83 27.81
N ASP A 67 -24.11 3.96 28.62
CA ASP A 67 -24.71 2.70 28.17
C ASP A 67 -26.09 2.91 27.50
N ASP A 68 -26.77 1.83 27.15
CA ASP A 68 -28.10 1.83 26.52
C ASP A 68 -29.23 2.42 27.38
N LYS A 69 -28.99 2.55 28.69
CA LYS A 69 -29.88 3.22 29.65
C LYS A 69 -29.45 4.65 29.97
N GLY A 70 -28.40 5.14 29.27
CA GLY A 70 -27.82 6.45 29.50
C GLY A 70 -26.90 6.52 30.71
N HIS A 71 -26.65 5.42 31.45
CA HIS A 71 -25.77 5.42 32.61
C HIS A 71 -24.31 5.48 32.21
N PHE A 72 -23.52 6.20 32.99
CA PHE A 72 -22.06 6.20 32.89
C PHE A 72 -21.43 6.09 34.28
N GLU A 73 -20.23 5.48 34.30
CA GLU A 73 -19.36 5.44 35.47
C GLU A 73 -17.95 5.88 35.04
N LEU A 74 -17.51 7.03 35.55
CA LEU A 74 -16.25 7.68 35.23
C LEU A 74 -15.34 7.65 36.46
N PRO A 75 -14.30 6.79 36.51
CA PRO A 75 -13.37 6.76 37.64
C PRO A 75 -12.68 8.10 37.84
N ASP A 76 -12.68 8.62 39.09
CA ASP A 76 -11.99 9.86 39.41
C ASP A 76 -10.46 9.63 39.47
N ASN A 77 -9.75 10.31 38.64
CA ASN A 77 -8.30 10.22 38.51
C ASN A 77 -7.62 11.59 38.60
N ALA A 78 -8.31 12.64 39.00
CA ALA A 78 -7.73 14.00 39.08
C ALA A 78 -6.72 14.17 40.20
N GLN A 79 -6.55 13.17 41.08
CA GLN A 79 -5.56 13.19 42.19
C GLN A 79 -5.65 14.46 43.05
N GLY A 80 -6.88 14.92 43.34
CA GLY A 80 -7.14 16.13 44.14
C GLY A 80 -6.97 17.47 43.39
N LYS A 81 -6.69 17.47 42.08
CA LYS A 81 -6.66 18.68 41.25
C LYS A 81 -8.10 19.11 40.89
N PRO A 82 -8.38 20.42 40.81
CA PRO A 82 -9.65 20.90 40.30
C PRO A 82 -9.92 20.32 38.91
N SER A 83 -11.11 19.77 38.72
CA SER A 83 -11.47 19.14 37.44
C SER A 83 -12.93 19.45 37.08
N VAL A 84 -13.21 19.36 35.77
CA VAL A 84 -14.55 19.48 35.19
C VAL A 84 -14.88 18.22 34.41
N ILE A 85 -16.17 17.90 34.31
CA ILE A 85 -16.66 16.81 33.47
C ILE A 85 -17.29 17.40 32.23
N LYS A 86 -16.76 17.05 31.09
CA LYS A 86 -17.24 17.45 29.78
C LYS A 86 -17.97 16.28 29.12
N ILE A 87 -19.21 16.51 28.70
CA ILE A 87 -20.06 15.52 28.03
C ILE A 87 -20.21 15.93 26.58
N ILE A 88 -19.88 15.01 25.66
CA ILE A 88 -19.87 15.22 24.22
C ILE A 88 -20.69 14.11 23.57
N HIS A 89 -21.66 14.49 22.76
CA HIS A 89 -22.39 13.55 21.89
C HIS A 89 -22.68 14.19 20.54
N LEU A 90 -22.76 13.37 19.47
CA LEU A 90 -22.87 13.86 18.08
C LEU A 90 -24.16 14.64 17.81
N GLU A 91 -25.26 14.29 18.52
CA GLU A 91 -26.59 14.87 18.35
C GLU A 91 -26.95 15.92 19.37
N TYR A 92 -26.16 16.09 20.44
CA TYR A 92 -26.46 16.97 21.53
C TYR A 92 -25.37 18.04 21.73
N LYS A 93 -25.78 19.20 22.25
CA LYS A 93 -24.82 20.26 22.62
C LYS A 93 -23.89 19.75 23.70
N GLU A 94 -22.60 20.10 23.58
CA GLU A 94 -21.65 19.76 24.64
C GLU A 94 -22.05 20.41 25.95
N LYS A 95 -21.85 19.68 27.04
CA LYS A 95 -22.12 20.18 28.40
C LYS A 95 -20.90 20.00 29.27
N VAL A 96 -20.53 21.07 29.97
CA VAL A 96 -19.43 21.04 30.96
C VAL A 96 -20.00 21.22 32.33
N LEU A 97 -19.61 20.38 33.28
CA LEU A 97 -20.09 20.36 34.66
C LEU A 97 -18.89 20.39 35.60
N THR A 98 -19.01 21.18 36.70
CA THR A 98 -18.07 21.06 37.81
C THR A 98 -18.70 20.07 38.82
N PRO A 99 -18.08 18.90 39.05
CA PRO A 99 -18.66 17.90 39.94
C PRO A 99 -18.67 18.40 41.37
N SER A 100 -19.85 18.37 42.01
CA SER A 100 -20.02 18.71 43.43
C SER A 100 -20.16 17.47 44.32
N SER A 101 -20.39 16.30 43.72
CA SER A 101 -20.49 15.00 44.38
C SER A 101 -20.09 13.89 43.40
N ASN A 102 -19.87 12.67 43.89
CA ASN A 102 -19.59 11.50 43.06
C ASN A 102 -20.84 10.99 42.30
N ASP A 103 -22.04 11.29 42.80
CA ASP A 103 -23.27 11.06 42.07
C ASP A 103 -23.74 12.40 41.45
N LEU A 104 -23.71 12.44 40.13
CA LEU A 104 -24.08 13.60 39.32
C LEU A 104 -25.59 13.61 38.96
N GLY A 105 -26.30 12.57 39.38
CA GLY A 105 -27.72 12.44 39.12
C GLY A 105 -28.08 12.36 37.64
N THR A 106 -29.25 12.90 37.30
CA THR A 106 -29.73 12.95 35.92
C THR A 106 -29.27 14.23 35.24
N ILE A 107 -28.58 14.09 34.10
CA ILE A 107 -28.04 15.18 33.31
C ILE A 107 -28.79 15.24 31.97
N SER A 108 -29.56 16.28 31.76
CA SER A 108 -30.25 16.51 30.49
C SER A 108 -29.35 17.22 29.50
N LEU A 109 -29.29 16.71 28.26
CA LEU A 109 -28.58 17.32 27.13
C LEU A 109 -29.58 17.88 26.12
N GLN A 110 -29.31 19.09 25.65
CA GLN A 110 -30.10 19.73 24.62
C GLN A 110 -29.67 19.23 23.24
N LYS A 111 -30.64 18.95 22.36
CA LYS A 111 -30.36 18.55 21.00
C LYS A 111 -29.59 19.66 20.27
N SER A 112 -28.49 19.32 19.65
CA SER A 112 -27.74 20.25 18.83
C SER A 112 -28.53 20.48 17.52
N VAL A 113 -29.28 21.57 17.47
CA VAL A 113 -29.83 22.06 16.20
C VAL A 113 -28.68 22.77 15.50
N ASN A 114 -27.84 22.03 14.83
CA ASN A 114 -26.99 22.61 13.82
C ASN A 114 -27.84 22.88 12.58
N GLU A 115 -28.53 23.99 12.56
CA GLU A 115 -28.81 24.69 11.31
C GLU A 115 -27.43 24.99 10.72
N LEU A 116 -27.06 24.24 9.68
CA LEU A 116 -25.84 24.45 8.94
C LEU A 116 -26.01 25.75 8.17
N GLY A 117 -25.58 26.83 8.80
CA GLY A 117 -25.46 28.12 8.18
C GLY A 117 -24.75 27.99 6.86
N GLU A 118 -25.22 28.73 5.87
CA GLU A 118 -24.60 28.97 4.58
C GLU A 118 -23.08 28.98 4.74
N VAL A 119 -22.38 28.13 4.00
CA VAL A 119 -20.91 28.08 4.00
C VAL A 119 -20.40 29.40 3.40
N VAL A 120 -20.21 30.40 4.24
CA VAL A 120 -19.47 31.60 3.88
C VAL A 120 -18.02 31.17 3.63
N VAL A 121 -17.64 31.05 2.39
CA VAL A 121 -16.26 30.84 1.96
C VAL A 121 -15.52 32.16 2.19
N SER A 122 -15.01 32.37 3.41
CA SER A 122 -13.98 33.38 3.65
C SER A 122 -12.73 33.03 2.87
N ALA A 123 -11.95 34.04 2.47
CA ALA A 123 -10.75 33.94 1.64
C ALA A 123 -9.94 32.66 1.89
N THR A 124 -9.94 31.77 0.93
CA THR A 124 -9.37 30.44 1.05
C THR A 124 -7.86 30.54 1.18
N LYS A 125 -7.32 30.09 2.32
CA LYS A 125 -5.90 29.74 2.41
C LYS A 125 -5.55 28.82 1.25
N PRO A 126 -4.34 28.90 0.68
CA PRO A 126 -3.92 27.98 -0.38
C PRO A 126 -4.19 26.53 0.06
N PHE A 127 -4.78 25.74 -0.82
CA PHE A 127 -5.07 24.32 -0.57
C PHE A 127 -3.81 23.54 -0.20
N MET A 128 -2.68 23.89 -0.79
CA MET A 128 -1.38 23.32 -0.52
C MET A 128 -0.35 24.39 -0.14
N LYS A 129 0.60 24.01 0.70
CA LYS A 129 1.76 24.83 1.08
C LYS A 129 3.01 23.98 0.92
N GLN A 130 3.94 24.42 0.10
CA GLN A 130 5.25 23.81 -0.01
C GLN A 130 6.22 24.44 0.99
N GLN A 131 6.96 23.60 1.68
CA GLN A 131 8.06 23.99 2.55
C GLN A 131 9.23 23.03 2.36
N GLY A 132 10.21 23.44 1.61
CA GLY A 132 11.28 22.53 1.21
C GLY A 132 10.78 21.51 0.18
N THR A 133 11.14 20.26 0.42
CA THR A 133 10.65 19.10 -0.35
C THR A 133 9.29 18.58 0.16
N LEU A 134 8.74 19.24 1.18
CA LEU A 134 7.48 18.89 1.83
C LEU A 134 6.33 19.71 1.25
N ILE A 135 5.30 19.05 0.79
CA ILE A 135 4.04 19.68 0.38
C ILE A 135 2.98 19.32 1.41
N SER A 136 2.43 20.31 2.10
CA SER A 136 1.41 20.14 3.14
C SER A 136 0.04 20.54 2.61
N THR A 137 -0.96 19.69 2.84
CA THR A 137 -2.37 19.95 2.55
C THR A 137 -3.15 20.02 3.85
N ASP A 138 -3.77 21.16 4.15
CA ASP A 138 -4.64 21.33 5.33
C ASP A 138 -6.00 20.71 5.07
N ILE A 139 -6.23 19.51 5.62
CA ILE A 139 -7.49 18.77 5.45
C ILE A 139 -8.61 19.41 6.27
N ALA A 140 -8.30 19.91 7.48
CA ALA A 140 -9.28 20.50 8.36
C ALA A 140 -9.92 21.77 7.79
N ALA A 141 -9.12 22.58 7.06
CA ALA A 141 -9.58 23.79 6.36
C ALA A 141 -10.12 23.52 4.96
N SER A 142 -9.93 22.32 4.41
CA SER A 142 -10.37 21.94 3.07
C SER A 142 -11.71 21.22 3.07
N THR A 143 -12.33 21.10 1.89
CA THR A 143 -13.54 20.28 1.73
C THR A 143 -13.27 18.80 1.67
N LEU A 144 -12.02 18.40 1.58
CA LEU A 144 -11.63 16.99 1.69
C LEU A 144 -12.08 16.38 3.03
N LYS A 145 -12.26 17.21 4.08
CA LYS A 145 -12.85 16.75 5.36
C LYS A 145 -14.24 16.14 5.24
N ASN A 146 -14.99 16.44 4.16
CA ASN A 146 -16.36 15.93 3.96
C ASN A 146 -16.40 14.56 3.32
N PHE A 147 -15.26 14.01 2.90
CA PHE A 147 -15.19 12.65 2.39
C PHE A 147 -15.43 11.63 3.49
N PRO A 148 -15.98 10.45 3.15
CA PRO A 148 -16.24 9.39 4.13
C PRO A 148 -14.95 8.82 4.73
N GLN A 149 -13.86 8.72 3.96
CA GLN A 149 -12.62 8.05 4.39
C GLN A 149 -11.38 8.65 3.74
N VAL A 150 -10.24 8.52 4.43
CA VAL A 150 -8.96 9.11 3.99
C VAL A 150 -8.45 8.45 2.72
N SER A 151 -8.69 7.16 2.50
CA SER A 151 -8.30 6.47 1.27
C SER A 151 -8.83 7.14 0.00
N MET A 152 -9.97 7.81 0.08
CA MET A 152 -10.59 8.47 -1.05
C MET A 152 -10.04 9.87 -1.31
N ILE A 153 -9.43 10.51 -0.32
CA ILE A 153 -8.87 11.86 -0.47
C ILE A 153 -7.42 11.86 -0.98
N ILE A 154 -6.74 10.70 -0.89
CA ILE A 154 -5.35 10.60 -1.32
C ILE A 154 -5.20 10.96 -2.81
N ASP A 155 -6.12 10.52 -3.64
CA ASP A 155 -6.11 10.79 -5.08
C ASP A 155 -6.28 12.28 -5.42
N PHE A 156 -6.82 13.06 -4.47
CA PHE A 156 -7.01 14.52 -4.62
C PHE A 156 -5.86 15.34 -4.02
N LEU A 157 -4.82 14.69 -3.50
CA LEU A 157 -3.64 15.40 -3.02
C LEU A 157 -2.78 15.89 -4.18
N PRO A 158 -2.01 16.97 -3.99
CA PRO A 158 -1.13 17.51 -5.02
C PRO A 158 -0.11 16.48 -5.50
N GLY A 159 0.01 16.30 -6.82
CA GLY A 159 0.96 15.38 -7.43
C GLY A 159 0.74 13.89 -7.18
N VAL A 160 -0.28 13.51 -6.42
CA VAL A 160 -0.64 12.11 -6.18
C VAL A 160 -1.57 11.63 -7.28
N ASN A 161 -1.25 10.51 -7.90
CA ASN A 161 -2.07 9.89 -8.94
C ASN A 161 -2.13 8.38 -8.73
N LYS A 162 -3.21 7.75 -9.18
CA LYS A 162 -3.24 6.30 -9.36
C LYS A 162 -2.47 5.94 -10.62
N SER A 163 -1.55 5.00 -10.50
CA SER A 163 -0.87 4.42 -11.66
C SER A 163 -1.86 3.73 -12.59
N ALA A 164 -1.55 3.67 -13.88
CA ALA A 164 -2.32 2.91 -14.86
C ALA A 164 -2.40 1.41 -14.53
N PHE A 165 -1.44 0.89 -13.77
CA PHE A 165 -1.36 -0.52 -13.33
C PHE A 165 -1.82 -0.77 -11.89
N GLY A 166 -2.45 0.23 -11.27
CA GLY A 166 -2.77 0.23 -9.84
C GLY A 166 -1.64 0.78 -8.98
N GLY A 167 -1.94 1.06 -7.71
CA GLY A 167 -1.01 1.70 -6.79
C GLY A 167 -1.04 3.23 -6.87
N ILE A 168 -0.31 3.85 -5.94
CA ILE A 168 -0.22 5.30 -5.79
C ILE A 168 1.15 5.74 -6.32
N GLU A 169 1.16 6.81 -7.10
CA GLU A 169 2.35 7.50 -7.54
C GLU A 169 2.33 8.95 -7.03
N VAL A 170 3.49 9.47 -6.67
CA VAL A 170 3.67 10.85 -6.23
C VAL A 170 4.61 11.55 -7.19
N PHE A 171 4.10 12.50 -7.98
CA PHE A 171 4.85 13.16 -9.06
C PHE A 171 5.55 12.16 -10.00
N GLY A 172 4.85 11.05 -10.34
CA GLY A 172 5.40 9.99 -11.18
C GLY A 172 6.36 9.03 -10.48
N LYS A 173 6.67 9.23 -9.20
CA LYS A 173 7.48 8.31 -8.39
C LYS A 173 6.62 7.21 -7.81
N LYS A 174 7.04 5.97 -8.04
CA LYS A 174 6.35 4.77 -7.54
C LYS A 174 6.68 4.50 -6.07
N ASN A 175 5.92 3.59 -5.46
CA ASN A 175 6.16 3.05 -4.13
C ASN A 175 6.26 4.10 -3.02
N PRO A 176 5.32 5.05 -2.90
CA PRO A 176 5.31 5.95 -1.76
C PRO A 176 5.02 5.17 -0.48
N ILE A 177 5.74 5.53 0.59
CA ILE A 177 5.40 5.04 1.93
C ILE A 177 4.41 5.99 2.56
N ILE A 178 3.35 5.46 3.15
CA ILE A 178 2.34 6.26 3.86
C ILE A 178 2.55 6.11 5.37
N TYR A 179 2.52 7.22 6.09
CA TYR A 179 2.58 7.27 7.54
C TYR A 179 1.32 7.91 8.11
N ILE A 180 0.87 7.38 9.26
CA ILE A 180 -0.17 7.97 10.09
C ILE A 180 0.46 8.32 11.44
N ASN A 181 0.56 9.61 11.78
CA ASN A 181 1.23 10.10 12.99
C ASN A 181 2.63 9.49 13.20
N ASN A 182 3.49 9.52 12.18
CA ASN A 182 4.83 8.91 12.16
C ASN A 182 4.87 7.38 12.20
N ARG A 183 3.75 6.70 12.11
CA ARG A 183 3.66 5.26 12.00
C ARG A 183 3.44 4.86 10.54
N LYS A 184 4.24 3.94 10.02
CA LYS A 184 4.06 3.42 8.67
C LYS A 184 2.71 2.73 8.50
N LEU A 185 2.02 3.05 7.40
CA LEU A 185 0.82 2.34 6.96
C LEU A 185 1.20 0.90 6.57
N ARG A 186 0.50 -0.08 7.08
CA ARG A 186 0.76 -1.50 6.78
C ARG A 186 -0.32 -2.15 5.94
N SER A 187 -1.48 -1.49 5.86
CA SER A 187 -2.59 -1.94 5.03
C SER A 187 -3.38 -0.73 4.57
N TYR A 188 -3.77 -0.72 3.31
CA TYR A 188 -4.64 0.32 2.74
C TYR A 188 -6.00 0.42 3.47
N VAL A 189 -6.42 -0.68 4.12
CA VAL A 189 -7.63 -0.72 4.96
C VAL A 189 -7.58 0.31 6.10
N GLU A 190 -6.40 0.61 6.65
CA GLU A 190 -6.27 1.64 7.69
C GLU A 190 -6.69 3.02 7.19
N LEU A 191 -6.45 3.34 5.91
CA LEU A 191 -6.89 4.59 5.30
C LEU A 191 -8.41 4.62 5.08
N MET A 192 -9.01 3.47 4.84
CA MET A 192 -10.46 3.35 4.70
C MET A 192 -11.17 3.58 6.05
N GLN A 193 -10.48 3.32 7.16
CA GLN A 193 -11.02 3.48 8.52
C GLN A 193 -10.90 4.91 9.04
N LEU A 194 -9.93 5.67 8.56
CA LEU A 194 -9.73 7.05 8.99
C LEU A 194 -10.79 7.97 8.40
N SER A 195 -11.43 8.75 9.27
CA SER A 195 -12.25 9.88 8.84
C SER A 195 -11.36 11.06 8.48
N PRO A 196 -11.57 11.72 7.34
CA PRO A 196 -10.87 12.97 7.03
C PRO A 196 -11.13 14.07 8.07
N GLN A 197 -12.24 14.04 8.81
CA GLN A 197 -12.53 14.96 9.91
C GLN A 197 -11.55 14.81 11.08
N GLU A 198 -10.94 13.63 11.23
CA GLU A 198 -9.90 13.35 12.22
C GLU A 198 -8.50 13.78 11.77
N VAL A 199 -8.34 14.07 10.47
CA VAL A 199 -7.06 14.50 9.90
C VAL A 199 -6.90 16.00 10.08
N GLU A 200 -5.72 16.41 10.54
CA GLU A 200 -5.28 17.80 10.60
C GLU A 200 -4.70 18.21 9.23
N SER A 201 -3.67 17.50 8.80
CA SER A 201 -3.00 17.72 7.53
C SER A 201 -2.46 16.44 6.92
N ILE A 202 -2.19 16.48 5.61
CA ILE A 202 -1.43 15.44 4.92
C ILE A 202 -0.23 16.11 4.27
N ASP A 203 0.95 15.61 4.63
CA ASP A 203 2.22 16.10 4.15
C ASP A 203 2.82 15.09 3.17
N ILE A 204 3.30 15.56 2.02
CA ILE A 204 3.96 14.77 1.00
C ILE A 204 5.44 15.17 0.98
N GLU A 205 6.33 14.27 1.37
CA GLU A 205 7.78 14.40 1.22
C GLU A 205 8.19 13.80 -0.12
N THR A 206 8.62 14.64 -1.04
CA THR A 206 8.97 14.22 -2.41
C THR A 206 10.40 13.71 -2.53
N GLN A 207 11.22 13.90 -1.48
CA GLN A 207 12.61 13.47 -1.40
C GLN A 207 12.89 12.85 -0.02
N PRO A 208 12.67 11.54 0.15
CA PRO A 208 13.02 10.82 1.37
C PRO A 208 14.51 10.97 1.70
N GLY A 209 14.86 11.05 2.99
CA GLY A 209 16.25 11.12 3.44
C GLY A 209 16.94 9.74 3.44
N ALA A 210 18.23 9.72 3.78
CA ALA A 210 19.06 8.50 3.84
C ALA A 210 18.59 7.49 4.90
N GLU A 211 17.76 7.92 5.84
CA GLU A 211 17.09 7.07 6.83
C GLU A 211 16.04 6.13 6.24
N TYR A 212 15.61 6.36 5.00
CA TYR A 212 14.70 5.49 4.27
C TYR A 212 15.46 4.62 3.30
N ASP A 213 14.86 3.49 2.94
CA ASP A 213 15.38 2.67 1.85
C ASP A 213 15.35 3.45 0.53
N ASN A 214 16.38 3.31 -0.29
CA ASN A 214 16.53 4.09 -1.53
C ASN A 214 15.59 3.67 -2.66
N SER A 215 14.81 2.60 -2.48
CA SER A 215 13.70 2.24 -3.38
C SER A 215 12.45 3.10 -3.16
N VAL A 216 12.37 3.82 -2.02
CA VAL A 216 11.21 4.65 -1.64
C VAL A 216 11.14 5.91 -2.48
N GLY A 217 10.10 6.04 -3.30
CA GLY A 217 9.92 7.19 -4.20
C GLY A 217 9.49 8.48 -3.51
N ALA A 218 8.60 8.39 -2.52
CA ALA A 218 8.07 9.52 -1.76
C ALA A 218 7.50 9.06 -0.42
N ILE A 219 7.16 10.01 0.45
CA ILE A 219 6.51 9.73 1.73
C ILE A 219 5.26 10.58 1.86
N ILE A 220 4.15 9.95 2.23
CA ILE A 220 2.88 10.61 2.56
C ILE A 220 2.68 10.51 4.06
N ARG A 221 2.63 11.63 4.79
CA ARG A 221 2.43 11.67 6.24
C ARG A 221 1.06 12.23 6.57
N ILE A 222 0.19 11.42 7.14
CA ILE A 222 -1.14 11.79 7.60
C ILE A 222 -1.02 12.19 9.07
N LYS A 223 -1.25 13.46 9.39
CA LYS A 223 -1.29 13.97 10.76
C LYS A 223 -2.72 14.00 11.24
N LEU A 224 -2.97 13.39 12.39
CA LEU A 224 -4.27 13.32 12.99
C LEU A 224 -4.40 14.33 14.13
N LYS A 225 -5.61 14.90 14.28
CA LYS A 225 -5.98 15.70 15.45
C LYS A 225 -5.88 14.83 16.70
N LYS A 226 -5.42 15.39 17.80
CA LYS A 226 -5.38 14.66 19.08
C LYS A 226 -6.80 14.33 19.54
N LYS A 227 -7.13 13.06 19.62
CA LYS A 227 -8.32 12.56 20.32
C LYS A 227 -7.88 11.52 21.33
N GLN A 228 -8.46 11.56 22.51
CA GLN A 228 -8.15 10.62 23.58
C GLN A 228 -9.45 10.22 24.26
N GLY A 229 -9.59 8.94 24.55
CA GLY A 229 -10.69 8.34 25.31
C GLY A 229 -10.45 6.85 25.44
N ASP A 230 -10.72 6.29 26.60
CA ASP A 230 -10.77 4.84 26.81
C ASP A 230 -12.01 4.27 26.14
N GLY A 231 -11.98 3.02 25.71
CA GLY A 231 -13.13 2.32 25.16
C GLY A 231 -12.87 1.60 23.83
N LEU A 232 -13.92 0.98 23.31
CA LEU A 232 -13.93 0.26 22.05
C LEU A 232 -14.39 1.16 20.91
N SER A 233 -13.69 1.14 19.81
CA SER A 233 -14.04 1.86 18.58
C SER A 233 -13.73 1.01 17.35
N GLY A 234 -14.36 1.32 16.24
CA GLY A 234 -14.05 0.59 15.03
C GLY A 234 -14.90 0.94 13.82
N ILE A 235 -14.64 0.16 12.77
CA ILE A 235 -15.41 0.17 11.53
C ILE A 235 -15.63 -1.28 11.07
N VAL A 236 -16.82 -1.55 10.57
CA VAL A 236 -17.15 -2.78 9.87
C VAL A 236 -17.74 -2.38 8.52
N GLY A 237 -17.16 -2.90 7.45
CA GLY A 237 -17.61 -2.63 6.09
C GLY A 237 -17.70 -3.89 5.26
N ILE A 238 -18.59 -3.89 4.29
CA ILE A 238 -18.71 -4.90 3.24
C ILE A 238 -18.62 -4.20 1.89
N GLN A 239 -17.85 -4.78 0.96
CA GLN A 239 -17.79 -4.34 -0.42
C GLN A 239 -17.98 -5.52 -1.34
N SER A 240 -18.74 -5.31 -2.40
CA SER A 240 -18.89 -6.28 -3.48
C SER A 240 -18.64 -5.59 -4.83
N ASP A 241 -17.79 -6.22 -5.62
CA ASP A 241 -17.44 -5.80 -6.97
C ASP A 241 -18.03 -6.84 -7.94
N PHE A 242 -18.83 -6.37 -8.90
CA PHE A 242 -19.48 -7.20 -9.90
C PHE A 242 -18.81 -6.94 -11.25
N LYS A 243 -17.98 -7.90 -11.67
CA LYS A 243 -17.22 -7.86 -12.91
C LYS A 243 -16.97 -9.29 -13.38
N ASN A 244 -17.64 -9.74 -14.44
CA ASN A 244 -17.46 -11.12 -14.96
C ASN A 244 -17.36 -12.19 -13.84
N GLY A 245 -18.14 -12.01 -12.78
CA GLY A 245 -18.09 -12.74 -11.53
C GLY A 245 -18.21 -11.80 -10.33
N ILE A 246 -18.09 -12.33 -9.13
CA ILE A 246 -18.27 -11.58 -7.90
C ILE A 246 -16.98 -11.62 -7.08
N ARG A 247 -16.52 -10.43 -6.69
CA ARG A 247 -15.52 -10.27 -5.64
C ARG A 247 -16.19 -9.61 -4.44
N ALA A 248 -16.09 -10.22 -3.28
CA ALA A 248 -16.63 -9.64 -2.05
C ALA A 248 -15.58 -9.69 -0.94
N HIS A 249 -15.53 -8.64 -0.14
CA HIS A 249 -14.69 -8.62 1.05
C HIS A 249 -15.40 -7.90 2.20
N ILE A 250 -15.09 -8.33 3.41
CA ILE A 250 -15.48 -7.67 4.64
C ILE A 250 -14.22 -7.04 5.23
N ALA A 251 -14.30 -5.79 5.63
CA ALA A 251 -13.23 -5.09 6.31
C ALA A 251 -13.68 -4.76 7.73
N THR A 252 -13.04 -5.35 8.73
CA THR A 252 -13.28 -5.07 10.14
C THR A 252 -12.03 -4.53 10.78
N SER A 253 -12.14 -3.42 11.51
CA SER A 253 -11.07 -2.92 12.35
C SER A 253 -11.63 -2.46 13.68
N LEU A 254 -11.07 -2.99 14.72
CA LEU A 254 -11.42 -2.71 16.11
C LEU A 254 -10.20 -2.15 16.83
N ASN A 255 -10.43 -1.14 17.65
CA ASN A 255 -9.43 -0.60 18.56
C ASN A 255 -10.03 -0.57 19.96
N TYR A 256 -9.30 -1.09 20.92
CA TYR A 256 -9.68 -1.05 22.33
C TYR A 256 -8.59 -0.36 23.13
N ARG A 257 -8.93 0.77 23.74
CA ARG A 257 -8.01 1.52 24.59
C ARG A 257 -8.40 1.35 26.05
N VAL A 258 -7.40 1.06 26.86
CA VAL A 258 -7.51 1.06 28.32
C VAL A 258 -6.28 1.75 28.88
N ARG A 259 -6.47 2.90 29.53
CA ARG A 259 -5.41 3.72 30.10
C ARG A 259 -4.32 4.04 29.05
N ASN A 260 -3.12 3.53 29.27
CA ASN A 260 -1.95 3.78 28.43
C ASN A 260 -1.72 2.70 27.37
N THR A 261 -2.65 1.76 27.22
CA THR A 261 -2.50 0.64 26.27
C THR A 261 -3.62 0.67 25.23
N ASP A 262 -3.23 0.60 23.97
CA ASP A 262 -4.13 0.44 22.84
C ASP A 262 -3.96 -0.95 22.25
N PHE A 263 -5.03 -1.72 22.14
CA PHE A 263 -5.08 -2.99 21.39
C PHE A 263 -5.81 -2.76 20.09
N PHE A 264 -5.41 -3.45 19.05
CA PHE A 264 -6.09 -3.41 17.77
C PHE A 264 -6.21 -4.77 17.12
N LEU A 265 -7.30 -4.95 16.37
CA LEU A 265 -7.59 -6.13 15.56
C LEU A 265 -8.14 -5.69 14.21
N MET A 266 -7.59 -6.24 13.13
CA MET A 266 -8.09 -6.08 11.77
C MET A 266 -8.35 -7.47 11.19
N LEU A 267 -9.51 -7.65 10.56
CA LEU A 267 -9.89 -8.87 9.85
C LEU A 267 -10.44 -8.48 8.48
N GLN A 268 -9.94 -9.14 7.45
CA GLN A 268 -10.37 -8.92 6.08
C GLN A 268 -10.45 -10.26 5.33
N PRO A 269 -11.55 -11.00 5.47
CA PRO A 269 -11.84 -12.08 4.55
C PRO A 269 -12.25 -11.52 3.18
N GLU A 270 -11.72 -12.13 2.14
CA GLU A 270 -12.02 -11.83 0.75
C GLU A 270 -12.39 -13.11 -0.01
N THR A 271 -13.36 -13.03 -0.88
CA THR A 271 -13.66 -14.09 -1.85
C THR A 271 -13.72 -13.51 -3.26
N LYS A 272 -13.10 -14.22 -4.19
CA LYS A 272 -13.30 -14.05 -5.63
C LYS A 272 -14.00 -15.28 -6.13
N ASN A 273 -15.12 -15.13 -6.78
CA ASN A 273 -15.89 -16.22 -7.32
C ASN A 273 -16.07 -16.03 -8.83
N GLU A 274 -15.44 -16.93 -9.59
CA GLU A 274 -15.59 -17.03 -11.05
C GLU A 274 -15.26 -15.74 -11.82
N ILE A 275 -14.14 -15.10 -11.51
CA ILE A 275 -13.69 -13.93 -12.27
C ILE A 275 -13.09 -14.38 -13.60
N TRP A 276 -13.76 -14.05 -14.69
CA TRP A 276 -13.34 -14.39 -16.05
C TRP A 276 -12.43 -13.32 -16.65
N SER A 277 -11.39 -13.76 -17.36
CA SER A 277 -10.56 -12.91 -18.21
C SER A 277 -10.21 -13.60 -19.52
N GLU A 278 -9.95 -12.80 -20.55
CA GLU A 278 -9.54 -13.28 -21.86
C GLU A 278 -8.31 -12.51 -22.32
N ASN A 279 -7.28 -13.23 -22.76
CA ASN A 279 -6.02 -12.68 -23.21
C ASN A 279 -5.67 -13.26 -24.59
N PHE A 280 -5.14 -12.40 -25.47
CA PHE A 280 -4.56 -12.81 -26.75
C PHE A 280 -3.08 -12.50 -26.73
N GLN A 281 -2.28 -13.43 -27.24
CA GLN A 281 -0.84 -13.27 -27.38
C GLN A 281 -0.44 -13.63 -28.82
N GLU A 282 0.40 -12.78 -29.39
CA GLU A 282 1.08 -13.05 -30.67
C GLU A 282 2.59 -13.06 -30.38
N LEU A 283 3.21 -14.21 -30.51
CA LEU A 283 4.64 -14.40 -30.29
C LEU A 283 5.29 -14.66 -31.66
N ASN A 284 6.07 -13.70 -32.13
CA ASN A 284 6.87 -13.85 -33.35
C ASN A 284 8.32 -14.11 -32.97
N VAL A 285 8.88 -15.20 -33.45
CA VAL A 285 10.27 -15.59 -33.22
C VAL A 285 11.01 -15.57 -34.58
N LYS A 286 12.15 -14.87 -34.61
CA LYS A 286 13.00 -14.76 -35.78
C LYS A 286 14.43 -15.15 -35.40
N THR A 287 14.87 -16.28 -35.90
CA THR A 287 16.27 -16.73 -35.81
C THR A 287 16.99 -16.49 -37.15
N GLN A 288 18.28 -16.78 -37.22
CA GLN A 288 19.04 -16.69 -38.47
C GLN A 288 18.51 -17.66 -39.55
N SER A 289 17.97 -18.81 -39.17
CA SER A 289 17.56 -19.88 -40.09
C SER A 289 16.05 -20.08 -40.19
N GLN A 290 15.28 -19.58 -39.24
CA GLN A 290 13.82 -19.85 -39.14
C GLN A 290 13.04 -18.64 -38.63
N GLN A 291 11.82 -18.50 -39.12
CA GLN A 291 10.84 -17.59 -38.59
C GLN A 291 9.53 -18.34 -38.34
N TRP A 292 8.97 -18.19 -37.15
CA TRP A 292 7.71 -18.79 -36.81
C TRP A 292 6.90 -17.84 -35.89
N GLN A 293 5.58 -18.05 -35.88
CA GLN A 293 4.64 -17.26 -35.12
C GLN A 293 3.73 -18.18 -34.34
N VAL A 294 3.44 -17.83 -33.07
CA VAL A 294 2.41 -18.47 -32.27
C VAL A 294 1.33 -17.45 -31.93
N ASN A 295 0.11 -17.76 -32.30
CA ASN A 295 -1.07 -17.02 -31.88
C ASN A 295 -1.76 -17.79 -30.77
N SER A 296 -1.93 -17.19 -29.62
CA SER A 296 -2.54 -17.80 -28.44
C SER A 296 -3.78 -17.03 -28.05
N LYS A 297 -4.87 -17.76 -27.79
CA LYS A 297 -6.06 -17.25 -27.11
C LYS A 297 -6.19 -17.96 -25.78
N ASN A 298 -6.17 -17.22 -24.67
CA ASN A 298 -6.28 -17.77 -23.33
C ASN A 298 -7.53 -17.22 -22.65
N THR A 299 -8.40 -18.11 -22.18
CA THR A 299 -9.57 -17.79 -21.36
C THR A 299 -9.33 -18.35 -19.96
N GLN A 300 -9.40 -17.50 -18.95
CA GLN A 300 -9.07 -17.85 -17.58
C GLN A 300 -10.23 -17.56 -16.64
N LYS A 301 -10.41 -18.44 -15.66
CA LYS A 301 -11.40 -18.33 -14.59
C LYS A 301 -10.71 -18.45 -13.24
N ASP A 302 -10.80 -17.42 -12.42
CA ASP A 302 -10.17 -17.37 -11.10
C ASP A 302 -11.21 -17.53 -9.99
N ASN A 303 -10.88 -18.39 -9.04
CA ASN A 303 -11.63 -18.57 -7.81
C ASN A 303 -10.66 -18.58 -6.63
N SER A 304 -10.87 -17.73 -5.63
CA SER A 304 -10.00 -17.71 -4.45
C SER A 304 -10.71 -17.20 -3.20
N LYS A 305 -10.23 -17.67 -2.04
CA LYS A 305 -10.63 -17.17 -0.73
C LYS A 305 -9.38 -16.81 0.05
N ASN A 306 -9.33 -15.58 0.53
CA ASN A 306 -8.17 -15.02 1.24
C ASN A 306 -8.61 -14.58 2.63
N LEU A 307 -7.75 -14.70 3.61
CA LEU A 307 -7.91 -14.09 4.92
C LEU A 307 -6.66 -13.29 5.27
N PHE A 308 -6.86 -12.00 5.44
CA PHE A 308 -5.90 -11.12 6.06
C PHE A 308 -6.34 -10.84 7.49
N SER A 309 -5.43 -10.99 8.45
CA SER A 309 -5.64 -10.66 9.86
C SER A 309 -4.42 -9.93 10.40
N LYS A 310 -4.64 -8.91 11.21
CA LYS A 310 -3.58 -8.20 11.91
C LYS A 310 -4.05 -7.81 13.30
N PHE A 311 -3.21 -8.05 14.29
CA PHE A 311 -3.47 -7.67 15.67
C PHE A 311 -2.19 -7.19 16.35
N GLY A 312 -2.35 -6.46 17.41
CA GLY A 312 -1.20 -5.95 18.15
C GLY A 312 -1.61 -5.03 19.28
N PHE A 313 -0.61 -4.48 19.91
CA PHE A 313 -0.78 -3.50 20.97
C PHE A 313 0.27 -2.39 20.89
N ASN A 314 -0.01 -1.30 21.58
CA ASN A 314 0.88 -0.20 21.84
C ASN A 314 0.73 0.20 23.31
N HIS A 315 1.82 0.39 24.02
CA HIS A 315 1.86 0.82 25.41
C HIS A 315 2.70 2.07 25.59
N GLU A 316 2.13 3.05 26.27
CA GLU A 316 2.80 4.32 26.62
C GLU A 316 3.27 4.25 28.08
N PHE A 317 4.58 4.05 28.30
CA PHE A 317 5.14 4.16 29.66
C PHE A 317 5.07 5.60 30.18
N SER A 318 5.23 6.55 29.27
CA SER A 318 5.11 7.99 29.50
C SER A 318 4.83 8.68 28.15
N ASP A 319 4.63 9.98 28.17
CA ASP A 319 4.52 10.84 26.96
C ASP A 319 5.79 10.82 26.08
N LYS A 320 6.90 10.28 26.61
CA LYS A 320 8.21 10.22 25.95
C LYS A 320 8.64 8.81 25.50
N HIS A 321 8.06 7.75 26.06
CA HIS A 321 8.50 6.37 25.87
C HIS A 321 7.37 5.43 25.50
N PHE A 322 7.51 4.72 24.39
CA PHE A 322 6.51 3.86 23.80
C PHE A 322 7.11 2.52 23.37
N ILE A 323 6.37 1.45 23.58
CA ILE A 323 6.64 0.15 22.97
C ILE A 323 5.39 -0.37 22.28
N GLY A 324 5.56 -1.30 21.37
CA GLY A 324 4.45 -2.04 20.81
C GLY A 324 4.90 -3.25 20.02
N ALA A 325 3.95 -4.13 19.79
CA ALA A 325 4.15 -5.30 18.95
C ALA A 325 2.91 -5.53 18.08
N SER A 326 3.11 -6.10 16.90
CA SER A 326 2.04 -6.51 16.02
C SER A 326 2.39 -7.78 15.27
N ALA A 327 1.38 -8.60 14.97
CA ALA A 327 1.48 -9.73 14.08
C ALA A 327 0.43 -9.59 12.97
N GLN A 328 0.82 -9.91 11.75
CA GLN A 328 0.00 -9.94 10.56
C GLN A 328 0.06 -11.34 9.95
N ILE A 329 -1.09 -11.89 9.69
CA ILE A 329 -1.25 -13.21 9.08
C ILE A 329 -2.00 -13.03 7.77
N TYR A 330 -1.43 -13.56 6.70
CA TYR A 330 -2.13 -13.74 5.44
C TYR A 330 -2.17 -15.23 5.14
N ILE A 331 -3.36 -15.73 4.86
CA ILE A 331 -3.55 -17.10 4.43
C ILE A 331 -4.57 -17.16 3.29
N ASN A 332 -4.31 -18.04 2.35
CA ASN A 332 -5.27 -18.47 1.36
C ASN A 332 -5.78 -19.86 1.77
N PRO A 333 -6.84 -19.97 2.63
CA PRO A 333 -7.24 -21.23 3.24
C PRO A 333 -7.88 -22.20 2.26
N MET A 334 -8.40 -21.70 1.16
CA MET A 334 -9.03 -22.51 0.11
C MET A 334 -8.37 -22.23 -1.23
N SER A 335 -7.06 -22.31 -1.26
CA SER A 335 -6.20 -22.18 -2.43
C SER A 335 -6.80 -21.42 -3.61
N GLY A 336 -6.06 -20.48 -4.16
CA GLY A 336 -6.44 -19.86 -5.43
C GLY A 336 -6.52 -20.95 -6.48
N HIS A 337 -7.72 -21.20 -7.01
CA HIS A 337 -7.94 -22.15 -8.08
C HIS A 337 -8.15 -21.38 -9.38
N THR A 338 -7.32 -21.65 -10.35
CA THR A 338 -7.38 -21.00 -11.65
C THR A 338 -7.51 -22.08 -12.73
N PHE A 339 -8.62 -22.04 -13.44
CA PHE A 339 -8.80 -22.82 -14.66
C PHE A 339 -8.50 -21.91 -15.86
N ALA A 340 -7.72 -22.42 -16.80
CA ALA A 340 -7.49 -21.71 -18.05
C ALA A 340 -7.52 -22.64 -19.24
N ASP A 341 -8.18 -22.21 -20.30
CA ASP A 341 -8.14 -22.83 -21.61
C ASP A 341 -7.33 -21.94 -22.56
N GLN A 342 -6.30 -22.52 -23.18
CA GLN A 342 -5.45 -21.84 -24.12
C GLN A 342 -5.48 -22.57 -25.46
N GLU A 343 -5.83 -21.87 -26.53
CA GLU A 343 -5.74 -22.36 -27.90
C GLU A 343 -4.52 -21.68 -28.56
N ASN A 344 -3.63 -22.49 -29.15
CA ASN A 344 -2.41 -22.02 -29.80
C ASN A 344 -2.40 -22.48 -31.24
N GLU A 345 -2.09 -21.56 -32.15
CA GLU A 345 -1.83 -21.84 -33.55
C GLU A 345 -0.40 -21.41 -33.90
N THR A 346 0.38 -22.33 -34.40
CA THR A 346 1.79 -22.11 -34.79
C THR A 346 1.92 -22.07 -36.30
N TYR A 347 2.50 -21.01 -36.82
CA TYR A 347 2.72 -20.78 -38.23
C TYR A 347 4.20 -20.69 -38.59
N ARG A 348 4.57 -21.21 -39.77
CA ARG A 348 5.83 -20.96 -40.41
C ARG A 348 5.54 -20.28 -41.75
N GLY A 349 5.82 -18.96 -41.81
CA GLY A 349 5.26 -18.14 -42.90
C GLY A 349 3.72 -18.14 -42.85
N ALA A 350 3.08 -18.49 -44.00
CA ALA A 350 1.63 -18.62 -44.07
C ALA A 350 1.10 -20.03 -43.75
N THR A 351 2.00 -21.00 -43.49
CA THR A 351 1.61 -22.40 -43.30
C THR A 351 1.36 -22.69 -41.82
N LEU A 352 0.18 -23.21 -41.48
CA LEU A 352 -0.12 -23.73 -40.15
C LEU A 352 0.63 -25.03 -39.93
N ILE A 353 1.53 -25.08 -38.94
CA ILE A 353 2.40 -26.24 -38.63
C ILE A 353 2.03 -26.87 -37.28
N GLY A 354 1.23 -26.21 -36.46
CA GLY A 354 0.80 -26.73 -35.18
C GLY A 354 -0.49 -26.08 -34.72
N LYS A 355 -1.38 -26.88 -34.08
CA LYS A 355 -2.58 -26.36 -33.43
C LYS A 355 -2.81 -27.18 -32.16
N ASN A 356 -2.77 -26.51 -31.02
CA ASN A 356 -2.88 -27.17 -29.71
C ASN A 356 -3.98 -26.50 -28.89
N LYS A 357 -4.65 -27.30 -28.06
CA LYS A 357 -5.54 -26.82 -26.99
C LYS A 357 -4.97 -27.32 -25.67
N ASN A 358 -4.70 -26.37 -24.77
CA ASN A 358 -4.17 -26.66 -23.45
C ASN A 358 -5.24 -26.32 -22.41
N HIS A 359 -5.47 -27.22 -21.48
CA HIS A 359 -6.28 -26.98 -20.30
C HIS A 359 -5.37 -26.94 -19.08
N TYR A 360 -5.41 -25.84 -18.32
CA TYR A 360 -4.63 -25.60 -17.11
C TYR A 360 -5.54 -25.68 -15.91
N ASP A 361 -5.19 -26.52 -14.96
CA ASP A 361 -5.75 -26.53 -13.61
C ASP A 361 -4.64 -26.13 -12.63
N ARG A 362 -4.73 -24.92 -12.11
CA ARG A 362 -3.69 -24.31 -11.28
C ARG A 362 -4.19 -24.10 -9.86
N PHE A 363 -3.34 -24.44 -8.93
CA PHE A 363 -3.63 -24.40 -7.52
C PHE A 363 -2.53 -23.62 -6.78
N ASN A 364 -2.90 -22.52 -6.13
CA ASN A 364 -1.96 -21.64 -5.45
C ASN A 364 -2.31 -21.50 -3.99
N GLN A 365 -1.40 -21.83 -3.09
CA GLN A 365 -1.56 -21.65 -1.66
C GLN A 365 -0.43 -20.79 -1.11
N ASN A 366 -0.78 -19.64 -0.57
CA ASN A 366 0.18 -18.70 0.04
C ASN A 366 -0.16 -18.49 1.50
N LYS A 367 0.87 -18.51 2.36
CA LYS A 367 0.76 -18.24 3.80
C LYS A 367 1.91 -17.34 4.20
N SER A 368 1.62 -16.28 4.95
CA SER A 368 2.68 -15.47 5.55
C SER A 368 2.33 -15.01 6.95
N LEU A 369 3.38 -14.91 7.76
CA LEU A 369 3.37 -14.29 9.08
C LEU A 369 4.39 -13.15 9.07
N THR A 370 3.95 -11.93 9.35
CA THR A 370 4.84 -10.78 9.55
C THR A 370 4.66 -10.27 10.96
N THR A 371 5.74 -10.12 11.70
CA THR A 371 5.73 -9.51 13.04
C THR A 371 6.61 -8.27 13.06
N ASN A 372 6.28 -7.34 13.93
CA ASN A 372 7.11 -6.19 14.23
C ASN A 372 7.02 -5.89 15.71
N MET A 373 8.15 -5.63 16.32
CA MET A 373 8.29 -5.04 17.64
C MET A 373 9.01 -3.71 17.51
N TYR A 374 8.60 -2.71 18.25
CA TYR A 374 9.28 -1.41 18.22
C TYR A 374 9.41 -0.81 19.61
N TYR A 375 10.43 0.04 19.74
CA TYR A 375 10.58 1.00 20.81
C TYR A 375 10.81 2.39 20.23
N GLU A 376 10.11 3.40 20.77
CA GLU A 376 10.33 4.81 20.48
C GLU A 376 10.53 5.55 21.82
N GLY A 377 11.66 6.27 21.96
CA GLY A 377 11.96 6.99 23.17
C GLY A 377 12.62 8.35 22.93
N LYS A 378 12.17 9.37 23.66
CA LYS A 378 12.84 10.67 23.73
C LYS A 378 13.85 10.61 24.86
N LEU A 379 15.10 10.27 24.51
CA LEU A 379 16.19 10.07 25.48
C LEU A 379 16.61 11.39 26.14
N SER A 380 16.47 12.52 25.44
CA SER A 380 16.65 13.86 25.95
C SER A 380 15.79 14.85 25.17
N GLU A 381 15.79 16.13 25.56
CA GLU A 381 15.05 17.18 24.82
C GLU A 381 15.56 17.36 23.37
N LYS A 382 16.78 16.87 23.08
CA LYS A 382 17.40 16.98 21.76
C LYS A 382 17.56 15.65 21.03
N LEU A 383 17.40 14.51 21.72
CA LEU A 383 17.70 13.19 21.15
C LEU A 383 16.50 12.25 21.26
N LYS A 384 16.07 11.73 20.12
CA LYS A 384 15.05 10.69 19.99
C LYS A 384 15.70 9.42 19.46
N LEU A 385 15.31 8.27 19.99
CA LEU A 385 15.67 6.93 19.53
C LEU A 385 14.42 6.22 19.02
N GLN A 386 14.56 5.52 17.90
CA GLN A 386 13.59 4.56 17.42
C GLN A 386 14.29 3.28 16.99
N THR A 387 13.76 2.15 17.42
CA THR A 387 14.26 0.82 17.06
C THR A 387 13.09 -0.07 16.65
N ASP A 388 13.20 -0.75 15.53
CA ASP A 388 12.23 -1.70 15.00
C ASP A 388 12.92 -3.06 14.77
N LEU A 389 12.30 -4.14 15.26
CA LEU A 389 12.67 -5.53 15.01
C LEU A 389 11.53 -6.18 14.24
N ASP A 390 11.83 -6.72 13.08
CA ASP A 390 10.88 -7.31 12.17
C ASP A 390 11.21 -8.78 11.88
N TYR A 391 10.19 -9.58 11.70
CA TYR A 391 10.28 -10.93 11.15
C TYR A 391 9.20 -11.12 10.08
N GLN A 392 9.54 -11.82 9.00
CA GLN A 392 8.58 -12.29 8.01
C GLN A 392 8.91 -13.73 7.61
N GLY A 393 7.93 -14.62 7.80
CA GLY A 393 7.96 -15.97 7.26
C GLY A 393 6.90 -16.10 6.16
N MET A 394 7.28 -16.66 5.02
CA MET A 394 6.38 -16.90 3.89
C MET A 394 6.54 -18.33 3.37
N ARG A 395 5.42 -18.96 3.03
CA ARG A 395 5.39 -20.24 2.30
C ARG A 395 4.41 -20.10 1.15
N SER A 396 4.87 -20.51 -0.02
CA SER A 396 4.14 -20.50 -1.28
C SER A 396 4.17 -21.90 -1.86
N ASP A 397 3.03 -22.41 -2.30
CA ASP A 397 2.87 -23.74 -2.89
C ASP A 397 2.02 -23.59 -4.16
N HIS A 398 2.61 -23.91 -5.31
CA HIS A 398 1.99 -23.78 -6.63
C HIS A 398 2.02 -25.12 -7.34
N THR A 399 0.86 -25.61 -7.71
CA THR A 399 0.72 -26.80 -8.54
C THR A 399 -0.02 -26.41 -9.83
N SER A 400 0.41 -26.97 -10.96
CA SER A 400 -0.30 -26.78 -12.23
C SER A 400 -0.34 -28.13 -12.96
N ASP A 401 -1.55 -28.59 -13.24
CA ASP A 401 -1.83 -29.72 -14.10
C ASP A 401 -2.25 -29.20 -15.48
N ILE A 402 -1.51 -29.56 -16.51
CA ILE A 402 -1.69 -29.07 -17.87
C ILE A 402 -1.97 -30.24 -18.79
N LEU A 403 -3.19 -30.29 -19.33
CA LEU A 403 -3.55 -31.23 -20.38
C LEU A 403 -3.36 -30.55 -21.74
N GLU A 404 -2.38 -30.98 -22.51
CA GLU A 404 -2.12 -30.49 -23.86
C GLU A 404 -2.64 -31.47 -24.90
N LYS A 405 -3.52 -30.99 -25.77
CA LYS A 405 -4.08 -31.78 -26.90
C LYS A 405 -3.61 -31.18 -28.21
N ASN A 406 -2.98 -31.99 -29.04
CA ASN A 406 -2.69 -31.61 -30.41
C ASN A 406 -3.98 -31.78 -31.25
N LEU A 407 -4.38 -30.73 -31.95
CA LEU A 407 -5.61 -30.74 -32.77
C LEU A 407 -5.37 -31.19 -34.22
N LEU A 408 -4.09 -31.36 -34.63
CA LEU A 408 -3.71 -31.87 -35.96
C LEU A 408 -3.39 -33.38 -35.93
N THR A 409 -3.12 -33.92 -34.73
CA THR A 409 -2.82 -35.34 -34.52
C THR A 409 -3.51 -35.81 -33.23
N PRO A 410 -3.74 -37.12 -33.02
CA PRO A 410 -4.37 -37.61 -31.81
C PRO A 410 -3.45 -37.63 -30.57
N ALA A 411 -2.38 -36.84 -30.56
CA ALA A 411 -1.42 -36.79 -29.48
C ALA A 411 -1.92 -35.94 -28.30
N GLU A 412 -1.85 -36.49 -27.10
CA GLU A 412 -2.14 -35.81 -25.85
C GLU A 412 -0.93 -35.95 -24.91
N ARG A 413 -0.69 -34.91 -24.10
CA ARG A 413 0.36 -34.91 -23.08
C ARG A 413 -0.12 -34.26 -21.79
N ASN A 414 0.19 -34.88 -20.66
CA ASN A 414 0.00 -34.28 -19.35
C ASN A 414 1.32 -33.73 -18.83
N VAL A 415 1.32 -32.45 -18.46
CA VAL A 415 2.43 -31.79 -17.79
C VAL A 415 2.01 -31.39 -16.40
N ASN A 416 2.73 -31.88 -15.40
CA ASN A 416 2.49 -31.60 -14.00
C ASN A 416 3.68 -30.81 -13.48
N THR A 417 3.42 -29.62 -12.95
CA THR A 417 4.43 -28.78 -12.32
C THR A 417 4.09 -28.51 -10.88
N HIS A 418 5.11 -28.53 -10.03
CA HIS A 418 4.98 -28.19 -8.62
C HIS A 418 6.16 -27.29 -8.20
N SER A 419 5.85 -26.19 -7.54
CA SER A 419 6.84 -25.27 -6.97
C SER A 419 6.47 -24.97 -5.53
N GLU A 420 7.37 -25.27 -4.61
CA GLU A 420 7.26 -24.91 -3.20
C GLU A 420 8.39 -23.95 -2.85
N ALA A 421 8.05 -22.77 -2.27
CA ALA A 421 9.02 -21.83 -1.78
C ALA A 421 8.76 -21.47 -0.32
N GLN A 422 9.83 -21.43 0.48
CA GLN A 422 9.80 -21.02 1.87
C GLN A 422 10.86 -19.94 2.12
N SER A 423 10.44 -18.82 2.68
CA SER A 423 11.32 -17.69 3.00
C SER A 423 11.21 -17.33 4.48
N ASN A 424 12.35 -17.04 5.12
CA ASN A 424 12.44 -16.50 6.47
C ASN A 424 13.35 -15.29 6.45
N TRP A 425 12.84 -14.16 6.91
CA TRP A 425 13.56 -12.90 6.94
C TRP A 425 13.49 -12.26 8.32
N TRP A 426 14.61 -11.74 8.80
CA TRP A 426 14.72 -10.94 10.01
C TRP A 426 15.35 -9.60 9.69
N GLY A 427 14.89 -8.54 10.33
CA GLY A 427 15.43 -7.20 10.16
C GLY A 427 15.43 -6.40 11.45
N LEU A 428 16.51 -5.67 11.67
CA LEU A 428 16.67 -4.71 12.77
C LEU A 428 17.01 -3.35 12.18
N LYS A 429 16.33 -2.30 12.61
CA LYS A 429 16.64 -0.93 12.24
C LYS A 429 16.62 -0.04 13.48
N THR A 430 17.68 0.75 13.64
CA THR A 430 17.78 1.73 14.71
C THR A 430 18.08 3.11 14.13
N THR A 431 17.30 4.11 14.52
CA THR A 431 17.42 5.49 14.06
C THR A 431 17.50 6.43 15.26
N PHE A 432 18.51 7.27 15.27
CA PHE A 432 18.66 8.40 16.18
C PHE A 432 18.30 9.67 15.43
N THR A 433 17.46 10.52 16.04
CA THR A 433 17.15 11.85 15.52
C THR A 433 17.55 12.88 16.55
N GLN A 434 18.46 13.78 16.18
CA GLN A 434 19.06 14.76 17.06
C GLN A 434 18.79 16.17 16.55
N LYS A 435 18.35 17.07 17.43
CA LYS A 435 18.28 18.50 17.14
C LYS A 435 19.70 19.10 17.23
N VAL A 436 20.12 19.80 16.19
CA VAL A 436 21.43 20.44 16.09
C VAL A 436 21.24 21.95 15.90
N GLY A 437 21.86 22.74 16.78
CA GLY A 437 21.66 24.20 16.75
C GLY A 437 20.22 24.62 17.03
N LYS A 438 19.80 25.77 16.46
CA LYS A 438 18.43 26.29 16.64
C LYS A 438 17.38 25.55 15.79
N ASN A 439 17.71 25.21 14.56
CA ASN A 439 16.73 24.71 13.57
C ASN A 439 17.24 23.52 12.73
N GLY A 440 18.44 23.01 13.00
CA GLY A 440 19.00 21.85 12.31
C GLY A 440 18.52 20.53 12.89
N GLY A 441 18.45 19.49 12.05
CA GLY A 441 18.11 18.11 12.42
C GLY A 441 19.11 17.13 11.84
N LEU A 442 19.69 16.28 12.67
CA LEU A 442 20.58 15.19 12.28
C LEU A 442 19.87 13.86 12.54
N SER A 443 19.72 13.03 11.52
CA SER A 443 19.26 11.64 11.63
C SER A 443 20.41 10.72 11.29
N TYR A 444 20.67 9.69 12.09
CA TYR A 444 21.70 8.69 11.83
C TYR A 444 21.31 7.36 12.44
N GLY A 445 21.89 6.28 11.92
CA GLY A 445 21.53 4.97 12.42
C GLY A 445 22.13 3.83 11.62
N PHE A 446 21.65 2.65 11.94
CA PHE A 446 22.02 1.42 11.26
C PHE A 446 20.81 0.53 10.99
N GLU A 447 20.97 -0.34 10.00
CA GLU A 447 19.98 -1.31 9.57
C GLU A 447 20.71 -2.61 9.22
N GLY A 448 20.18 -3.75 9.68
CA GLY A 448 20.69 -5.06 9.34
C GLY A 448 19.54 -6.02 9.05
N SER A 449 19.72 -6.92 8.07
CA SER A 449 18.76 -7.97 7.82
C SER A 449 19.43 -9.25 7.32
N THR A 450 18.77 -10.36 7.56
CA THR A 450 19.16 -11.67 7.04
C THR A 450 17.94 -12.36 6.44
N LEU A 451 18.14 -13.03 5.32
CA LEU A 451 17.13 -13.81 4.62
C LEU A 451 17.67 -15.18 4.29
N SER A 452 16.82 -16.18 4.42
CA SER A 452 17.00 -17.52 3.85
C SER A 452 15.75 -17.90 3.09
N ARG A 453 15.90 -18.28 1.82
CA ARG A 453 14.82 -18.75 0.94
C ARG A 453 15.22 -20.06 0.31
N ASN A 454 14.35 -21.06 0.46
CA ASN A 454 14.45 -22.35 -0.20
C ASN A 454 13.31 -22.46 -1.22
N GLU A 455 13.63 -22.94 -2.41
CA GLU A 455 12.67 -23.18 -3.49
C GLU A 455 12.94 -24.56 -4.11
N ASP A 456 11.89 -25.39 -4.21
CA ASP A 456 11.92 -26.71 -4.82
C ASP A 456 10.95 -26.70 -6.02
N TYR A 457 11.47 -26.80 -7.22
CA TYR A 457 10.71 -26.86 -8.46
C TYR A 457 10.81 -28.25 -9.07
N ARG A 458 9.69 -28.82 -9.46
CA ARG A 458 9.58 -30.14 -10.09
C ARG A 458 8.59 -30.07 -11.24
N ASP A 459 8.93 -30.71 -12.34
CA ASP A 459 7.98 -31.04 -13.37
C ASP A 459 8.35 -32.40 -14.02
N ASN A 460 7.43 -32.93 -14.84
CA ASN A 460 7.64 -34.21 -15.51
C ASN A 460 8.17 -34.07 -16.94
N VAL A 461 8.55 -32.85 -17.38
CA VAL A 461 9.06 -32.55 -18.72
C VAL A 461 10.50 -32.02 -18.67
N LEU A 462 10.80 -31.16 -17.67
CA LEU A 462 12.08 -30.54 -17.46
C LEU A 462 12.78 -31.13 -16.23
N SER A 463 13.94 -30.59 -15.89
CA SER A 463 14.70 -31.07 -14.72
C SER A 463 14.15 -30.47 -13.41
N THR A 464 14.15 -31.27 -12.36
CA THR A 464 13.93 -30.82 -11.00
C THR A 464 15.06 -29.91 -10.54
N SER A 465 14.74 -28.83 -9.85
CA SER A 465 15.75 -27.90 -9.30
C SER A 465 15.42 -27.52 -7.86
N LYS A 466 16.46 -27.49 -7.02
CA LYS A 466 16.40 -26.95 -5.66
C LYS A 466 17.33 -25.76 -5.55
N VAL A 467 16.75 -24.62 -5.24
CA VAL A 467 17.48 -23.37 -5.08
C VAL A 467 17.42 -22.92 -3.62
N GLU A 468 18.58 -22.57 -3.05
CA GLU A 468 18.66 -21.89 -1.77
C GLU A 468 19.37 -20.55 -1.93
N ASN A 469 18.73 -19.49 -1.45
CA ASN A 469 19.27 -18.15 -1.42
C ASN A 469 19.48 -17.71 0.04
N LYS A 470 20.67 -17.22 0.36
CA LYS A 470 20.97 -16.57 1.63
C LYS A 470 21.43 -15.15 1.38
N GLU A 471 20.89 -14.21 2.10
CA GLU A 471 21.31 -12.81 1.98
C GLU A 471 21.52 -12.18 3.36
N LEU A 472 22.66 -11.53 3.54
CA LEU A 472 22.96 -10.67 4.66
C LEU A 472 23.10 -9.24 4.14
N LYS A 473 22.31 -8.31 4.66
CA LYS A 473 22.42 -6.88 4.35
C LYS A 473 22.73 -6.08 5.61
N SER A 474 23.66 -5.16 5.52
CA SER A 474 24.00 -4.21 6.58
C SER A 474 24.09 -2.80 5.98
N ALA A 475 23.55 -1.81 6.67
CA ALA A 475 23.63 -0.43 6.23
C ALA A 475 23.87 0.51 7.41
N VAL A 476 24.59 1.57 7.14
CA VAL A 476 24.72 2.74 8.01
C VAL A 476 24.33 3.98 7.25
N PHE A 477 23.66 4.90 7.92
CA PHE A 477 23.15 6.10 7.26
C PHE A 477 23.24 7.33 8.16
N THR A 478 23.37 8.47 7.52
CA THR A 478 23.29 9.79 8.17
C THR A 478 22.59 10.78 7.22
N SER A 479 21.83 11.71 7.78
CA SER A 479 21.14 12.76 7.04
C SER A 479 21.09 14.01 7.90
N TYR A 480 21.50 15.14 7.34
CA TYR A 480 21.48 16.44 8.01
C TYR A 480 20.62 17.43 7.24
N ALA A 481 19.66 18.01 7.92
CA ALA A 481 18.77 19.04 7.37
C ALA A 481 18.95 20.34 8.16
N PHE A 482 19.15 21.47 7.47
CA PHE A 482 19.29 22.78 8.10
C PHE A 482 18.72 23.88 7.22
N PRO A 483 18.03 24.87 7.80
CA PRO A 483 17.64 26.10 7.13
C PRO A 483 18.79 27.11 7.19
N TRP A 484 19.02 27.78 6.08
CA TRP A 484 19.90 28.95 5.99
C TRP A 484 19.11 30.11 5.36
N ASN A 485 18.73 31.09 6.18
CA ASN A 485 17.75 32.10 5.82
C ASN A 485 16.43 31.47 5.31
N LYS A 486 16.09 31.74 4.04
CA LYS A 486 14.92 31.20 3.36
C LYS A 486 15.20 29.88 2.60
N ILE A 487 16.46 29.45 2.59
CA ILE A 487 16.89 28.24 1.87
C ILE A 487 16.93 27.08 2.85
N ASN A 488 16.37 25.95 2.46
CA ASN A 488 16.46 24.70 3.21
C ASN A 488 17.40 23.75 2.48
N PHE A 489 18.41 23.26 3.17
CA PHE A 489 19.34 22.25 2.69
C PHE A 489 19.09 20.93 3.41
N LYS A 490 19.19 19.82 2.68
CA LYS A 490 19.23 18.48 3.24
C LYS A 490 20.26 17.67 2.48
N ALA A 491 21.17 17.03 3.19
CA ALA A 491 22.17 16.12 2.63
C ALA A 491 22.19 14.83 3.45
N GLY A 492 22.26 13.71 2.76
CA GLY A 492 22.31 12.40 3.38
C GLY A 492 23.26 11.47 2.64
N LEU A 493 23.76 10.50 3.38
CA LEU A 493 24.63 9.45 2.86
C LEU A 493 24.22 8.13 3.50
N ARG A 494 24.09 7.11 2.68
CA ARG A 494 23.86 5.74 3.11
C ARG A 494 24.93 4.85 2.47
N TYR A 495 25.56 4.02 3.28
CA TYR A 495 26.44 2.95 2.84
C TYR A 495 25.78 1.63 3.13
N GLU A 496 25.72 0.76 2.10
CA GLU A 496 25.15 -0.58 2.20
C GLU A 496 26.18 -1.63 1.78
N TYR A 497 26.26 -2.68 2.58
CA TYR A 497 26.93 -3.92 2.27
C TYR A 497 25.88 -5.03 2.17
N THR A 498 25.90 -5.77 1.08
CA THR A 498 25.02 -6.94 0.87
C THR A 498 25.91 -8.12 0.49
N ASP A 499 25.72 -9.23 1.17
CA ASP A 499 26.36 -10.50 0.85
C ASP A 499 25.30 -11.51 0.47
N PHE A 500 25.40 -12.07 -0.73
CA PHE A 500 24.40 -12.95 -1.31
C PHE A 500 25.05 -14.26 -1.75
N ASP A 501 24.54 -15.36 -1.19
CA ASP A 501 24.93 -16.73 -1.50
C ASP A 501 23.80 -17.46 -2.25
N TYR A 502 24.15 -18.04 -3.39
CA TYR A 502 23.27 -18.84 -4.22
C TYR A 502 23.71 -20.31 -4.22
N PHE A 503 22.80 -21.19 -3.88
CA PHE A 503 23.02 -22.64 -3.92
C PHE A 503 22.04 -23.28 -4.89
N GLU A 504 22.52 -24.22 -5.68
CA GLU A 504 21.70 -25.04 -6.55
C GLU A 504 21.97 -26.52 -6.27
N ASN A 505 20.90 -27.27 -5.98
CA ASN A 505 20.98 -28.67 -5.59
C ASN A 505 21.98 -28.94 -4.46
N GLY A 506 22.03 -28.04 -3.47
CA GLY A 506 22.92 -28.12 -2.32
C GLY A 506 24.39 -27.69 -2.57
N GLN A 507 24.74 -27.29 -3.78
CA GLN A 507 26.09 -26.82 -4.12
C GLN A 507 26.10 -25.30 -4.26
N LYS A 508 27.02 -24.63 -3.57
CA LYS A 508 27.24 -23.20 -3.74
C LYS A 508 27.74 -22.90 -5.16
N ARG A 509 27.11 -21.93 -5.79
CA ARG A 509 27.51 -21.44 -7.11
C ARG A 509 28.28 -20.14 -6.93
N GLU A 510 29.60 -20.20 -7.03
CA GLU A 510 30.49 -19.08 -6.75
C GLU A 510 30.29 -17.89 -7.70
N VAL A 511 29.96 -18.16 -8.98
CA VAL A 511 29.73 -17.10 -9.97
C VAL A 511 28.45 -16.30 -9.66
N GLN A 512 27.44 -16.94 -9.11
CA GLN A 512 26.15 -16.34 -8.75
C GLN A 512 26.17 -15.75 -7.33
N SER A 513 27.06 -16.25 -6.45
CA SER A 513 27.24 -15.73 -5.09
C SER A 513 28.10 -14.46 -5.13
N ARG A 514 27.61 -13.36 -4.55
CA ARG A 514 28.23 -12.03 -4.74
C ARG A 514 28.07 -11.14 -3.54
N SER A 515 29.05 -10.26 -3.35
CA SER A 515 28.99 -9.17 -2.38
C SER A 515 28.91 -7.82 -3.09
N TYR A 516 28.06 -6.93 -2.60
CA TYR A 516 27.87 -5.58 -3.13
C TYR A 516 28.20 -4.54 -2.06
N ARG A 517 28.84 -3.43 -2.49
CA ARG A 517 29.12 -2.27 -1.64
C ARG A 517 28.60 -1.03 -2.37
N ASN A 518 27.60 -0.37 -1.78
CA ASN A 518 26.94 0.75 -2.42
C ASN A 518 27.00 1.98 -1.53
N VAL A 519 27.42 3.10 -2.12
CA VAL A 519 27.33 4.44 -1.54
C VAL A 519 26.17 5.16 -2.21
N LEU A 520 25.20 5.57 -1.42
CA LEU A 520 23.91 6.09 -1.88
C LEU A 520 23.69 7.50 -1.30
N PRO A 521 24.22 8.54 -1.96
CA PRO A 521 24.01 9.92 -1.55
C PRO A 521 22.63 10.43 -1.91
N ASN A 522 22.14 11.40 -1.14
CA ASN A 522 21.00 12.25 -1.48
C ASN A 522 21.26 13.69 -1.04
N ILE A 523 20.87 14.64 -1.88
CA ILE A 523 21.04 16.08 -1.62
C ILE A 523 19.79 16.79 -2.13
N SER A 524 19.28 17.75 -1.36
CA SER A 524 18.22 18.63 -1.83
C SER A 524 18.40 20.05 -1.33
N VAL A 525 18.00 21.00 -2.16
CA VAL A 525 17.94 22.42 -1.83
C VAL A 525 16.57 22.96 -2.23
N SER A 526 15.97 23.78 -1.37
CA SER A 526 14.69 24.41 -1.67
C SER A 526 14.62 25.82 -1.12
N PHE A 527 13.93 26.69 -1.86
CA PHE A 527 13.81 28.10 -1.53
C PHE A 527 12.56 28.72 -2.15
N PRO A 528 11.99 29.76 -1.53
CA PRO A 528 10.98 30.59 -2.16
C PRO A 528 11.62 31.53 -3.18
N TRP A 529 10.97 31.68 -4.33
CA TRP A 529 11.30 32.69 -5.34
C TRP A 529 10.02 33.43 -5.71
N ASP A 530 9.91 34.68 -5.28
CA ASP A 530 8.68 35.49 -5.33
C ASP A 530 7.50 34.69 -4.68
N LYS A 531 6.47 34.43 -5.44
CA LYS A 531 5.26 33.67 -4.99
C LYS A 531 5.35 32.16 -5.23
N THR A 532 6.48 31.69 -5.77
CA THR A 532 6.72 30.28 -6.08
C THR A 532 7.63 29.64 -5.04
N GLN A 533 7.52 28.34 -4.91
CA GLN A 533 8.47 27.52 -4.13
C GLN A 533 9.21 26.59 -5.09
N TRP A 534 10.51 26.54 -4.96
CA TRP A 534 11.42 25.77 -5.79
C TRP A 534 12.15 24.71 -4.97
N SER A 535 12.32 23.54 -5.54
CA SER A 535 13.10 22.47 -4.94
C SER A 535 13.87 21.72 -6.02
N PHE A 536 15.16 21.53 -5.80
CA PHE A 536 16.06 20.72 -6.61
C PHE A 536 16.63 19.61 -5.76
N SER A 537 16.78 18.44 -6.35
CA SER A 537 17.32 17.28 -5.63
C SER A 537 18.04 16.31 -6.54
N TYR A 538 19.00 15.64 -5.95
CA TYR A 538 19.71 14.49 -6.50
C TYR A 538 19.63 13.34 -5.50
N ILE A 539 19.36 12.13 -5.99
CA ILE A 539 19.38 10.91 -5.20
C ILE A 539 19.91 9.75 -6.05
N LYS A 540 20.78 8.93 -5.46
CA LYS A 540 21.18 7.66 -6.03
C LYS A 540 20.33 6.54 -5.45
N ARG A 541 19.66 5.78 -6.32
CA ARG A 541 18.76 4.67 -5.96
C ARG A 541 19.37 3.34 -6.34
N ILE A 542 18.93 2.29 -5.66
CA ILE A 542 19.25 0.90 -5.99
C ILE A 542 17.95 0.09 -6.12
N ARG A 543 17.84 -0.76 -7.16
CA ARG A 543 16.81 -1.79 -7.30
C ARG A 543 17.50 -3.15 -7.36
N ARG A 544 17.24 -4.00 -6.38
CA ARG A 544 17.74 -5.38 -6.37
C ARG A 544 16.78 -6.31 -7.10
N PRO A 545 17.27 -7.37 -7.76
CA PRO A 545 16.42 -8.42 -8.32
C PRO A 545 15.54 -9.04 -7.22
N ALA A 546 14.32 -9.43 -7.58
CA ALA A 546 13.53 -10.31 -6.74
C ALA A 546 14.13 -11.73 -6.75
N PHE A 547 13.92 -12.52 -5.70
CA PHE A 547 14.56 -13.84 -5.59
C PHE A 547 14.09 -14.81 -6.67
N TYR A 548 12.83 -14.73 -7.12
CA TYR A 548 12.33 -15.52 -8.25
C TYR A 548 13.00 -15.12 -9.59
N GLU A 549 13.46 -13.86 -9.71
CA GLU A 549 14.20 -13.39 -10.90
C GLU A 549 15.60 -14.01 -10.97
N LEU A 550 16.12 -14.50 -9.85
CA LEU A 550 17.46 -15.12 -9.73
C LEU A 550 17.45 -16.64 -9.88
N SER A 551 16.29 -17.30 -10.00
CA SER A 551 16.19 -18.76 -10.12
C SER A 551 16.68 -19.24 -11.48
N ASP A 552 17.61 -20.21 -11.52
CA ASP A 552 18.27 -20.69 -12.76
C ASP A 552 17.55 -21.90 -13.40
N TYR A 553 16.37 -22.26 -12.97
CA TYR A 553 15.61 -23.33 -13.61
C TYR A 553 14.64 -22.80 -14.66
N SER A 554 14.42 -23.60 -15.71
CA SER A 554 13.36 -23.35 -16.68
C SER A 554 12.04 -23.90 -16.16
N ALA A 555 11.03 -23.03 -16.03
CA ALA A 555 9.67 -23.40 -15.63
C ALA A 555 8.80 -23.56 -16.89
N TYR A 556 8.11 -24.70 -17.00
CA TYR A 556 7.23 -24.97 -18.12
C TYR A 556 6.04 -23.99 -18.13
N SER A 557 5.81 -23.36 -19.29
CA SER A 557 4.65 -22.48 -19.51
C SER A 557 3.76 -23.03 -20.62
N SER A 558 4.35 -23.46 -21.71
CA SER A 558 3.68 -24.13 -22.84
C SER A 558 4.70 -24.90 -23.68
N SER A 559 4.23 -25.64 -24.70
CA SER A 559 5.09 -26.40 -25.61
C SER A 559 6.08 -25.54 -26.41
N PHE A 560 5.94 -24.22 -26.43
CA PHE A 560 6.78 -23.28 -27.20
C PHE A 560 7.42 -22.18 -26.35
N LEU A 561 7.05 -22.07 -25.06
CA LEU A 561 7.52 -21.03 -24.17
C LEU A 561 7.80 -21.57 -22.76
N TYR A 562 9.02 -21.36 -22.28
CA TYR A 562 9.42 -21.58 -20.90
C TYR A 562 9.74 -20.26 -20.22
N ASN A 563 9.63 -20.19 -18.91
CA ASN A 563 10.06 -19.05 -18.11
C ASN A 563 11.31 -19.43 -17.32
N ARG A 564 12.32 -18.58 -17.32
CA ARG A 564 13.56 -18.79 -16.58
C ARG A 564 13.99 -17.49 -15.93
N GLY A 565 14.34 -17.52 -14.65
CA GLY A 565 15.07 -16.42 -14.03
C GLY A 565 16.51 -16.36 -14.55
N ASN A 566 17.30 -15.45 -14.01
CA ASN A 566 18.71 -15.34 -14.37
C ASN A 566 19.53 -14.98 -13.12
N PRO A 567 20.27 -15.93 -12.52
CA PRO A 567 21.05 -15.66 -11.32
C PRO A 567 22.25 -14.73 -11.58
N ASN A 568 22.53 -14.43 -12.85
CA ASN A 568 23.62 -13.54 -13.24
C ASN A 568 23.25 -12.05 -13.27
N ILE A 569 21.97 -11.69 -13.12
CA ILE A 569 21.58 -10.28 -13.07
C ILE A 569 22.07 -9.60 -11.80
N VAL A 570 22.47 -8.34 -11.94
CA VAL A 570 22.98 -7.48 -10.87
C VAL A 570 21.98 -6.36 -10.53
N PRO A 571 22.07 -5.74 -9.38
CA PRO A 571 21.21 -4.61 -9.03
C PRO A 571 21.34 -3.44 -10.01
N THR A 572 20.19 -2.82 -10.36
CA THR A 572 20.15 -1.56 -11.11
C THR A 572 20.48 -0.40 -10.19
N LEU A 573 21.42 0.46 -10.60
CA LEU A 573 21.74 1.72 -9.94
C LEU A 573 21.20 2.90 -10.76
N THR A 574 20.48 3.82 -10.14
CA THR A 574 19.84 4.96 -10.81
C THR A 574 20.26 6.26 -10.16
N ASP A 575 20.85 7.16 -10.93
CA ASP A 575 21.07 8.55 -10.57
C ASP A 575 19.84 9.38 -11.01
N GLU A 576 19.12 9.99 -10.06
CA GLU A 576 17.87 10.72 -10.27
C GLU A 576 18.05 12.20 -9.92
N PHE A 577 17.81 13.07 -10.87
CA PHE A 577 17.78 14.54 -10.73
C PHE A 577 16.32 14.99 -10.82
N SER A 578 15.84 15.70 -9.81
CA SER A 578 14.45 16.16 -9.76
C SER A 578 14.37 17.65 -9.50
N TRP A 579 13.43 18.29 -10.16
CA TRP A 579 12.99 19.66 -9.93
C TRP A 579 11.50 19.67 -9.66
N LEU A 580 11.07 20.44 -8.65
CA LEU A 580 9.67 20.68 -8.32
C LEU A 580 9.47 22.15 -8.06
N THR A 581 8.46 22.74 -8.67
CA THR A 581 7.98 24.09 -8.34
C THR A 581 6.48 24.08 -8.11
N THR A 582 6.03 24.92 -7.17
CA THR A 582 4.62 25.11 -6.88
C THR A 582 4.27 26.59 -6.88
N TYR A 583 3.07 26.90 -7.38
CA TYR A 583 2.46 28.23 -7.35
C TYR A 583 0.97 28.11 -7.08
N LYS A 584 0.51 28.57 -5.91
CA LYS A 584 -0.89 28.35 -5.47
C LYS A 584 -1.29 26.86 -5.57
N ASP A 585 -2.27 26.55 -6.41
CA ASP A 585 -2.83 25.22 -6.63
C ASP A 585 -2.22 24.50 -7.86
N TYR A 586 -1.13 25.03 -8.40
CA TYR A 586 -0.37 24.45 -9.51
C TYR A 586 0.94 23.88 -9.04
N SER A 587 1.33 22.76 -9.63
CA SER A 587 2.66 22.17 -9.44
C SER A 587 3.22 21.69 -10.77
N LEU A 588 4.51 21.92 -10.99
CA LEU A 588 5.27 21.40 -12.11
C LEU A 588 6.47 20.64 -11.56
N SER A 589 6.65 19.41 -11.97
CA SER A 589 7.85 18.62 -11.67
C SER A 589 8.53 18.14 -12.94
N ALA A 590 9.84 18.09 -12.90
CA ALA A 590 10.68 17.44 -13.90
C ALA A 590 11.61 16.46 -13.18
N GLU A 591 11.78 15.27 -13.76
CA GLU A 591 12.71 14.25 -13.30
C GLU A 591 13.50 13.73 -14.50
N TYR A 592 14.81 13.72 -14.35
CA TYR A 592 15.71 13.05 -15.27
C TYR A 592 16.50 12.00 -14.53
N SER A 593 16.45 10.76 -15.02
CA SER A 593 17.12 9.63 -14.39
C SER A 593 18.02 8.89 -15.38
N ILE A 594 19.18 8.44 -14.87
CA ILE A 594 20.16 7.63 -15.58
C ILE A 594 20.29 6.32 -14.80
N ALA A 595 19.85 5.23 -15.38
CA ALA A 595 19.90 3.89 -14.77
C ALA A 595 20.97 3.04 -15.46
N LYS A 596 21.85 2.44 -14.65
CA LYS A 596 22.84 1.44 -15.07
C LYS A 596 22.38 0.06 -14.70
N ASP A 597 22.71 -0.92 -15.51
CA ASP A 597 22.36 -2.32 -15.32
C ASP A 597 20.84 -2.55 -15.17
N GLY A 598 20.05 -1.89 -16.03
CA GLY A 598 18.58 -2.03 -16.03
C GLY A 598 18.17 -3.46 -16.25
N ILE A 599 17.26 -3.98 -15.41
CA ILE A 599 16.77 -5.36 -15.52
C ILE A 599 15.50 -5.36 -16.36
N PHE A 600 15.54 -6.00 -17.54
CA PHE A 600 14.42 -6.11 -18.48
C PHE A 600 14.23 -7.54 -18.96
N THR A 601 13.04 -7.81 -19.49
CA THR A 601 12.71 -9.07 -20.16
C THR A 601 13.57 -9.25 -21.41
N ASP A 602 14.11 -10.45 -21.55
CA ASP A 602 14.79 -10.90 -22.76
C ASP A 602 14.29 -12.30 -23.14
N TYR A 603 14.62 -12.73 -24.34
CA TYR A 603 14.26 -14.04 -24.86
C TYR A 603 15.49 -14.71 -25.46
N GLN A 604 15.63 -16.01 -25.20
CA GLN A 604 16.65 -16.85 -25.77
C GLN A 604 16.05 -18.16 -26.29
N LEU A 605 16.72 -18.84 -27.16
CA LEU A 605 16.34 -20.19 -27.59
C LEU A 605 16.66 -21.17 -26.44
N TYR A 606 15.75 -22.11 -26.21
CA TYR A 606 16.05 -23.21 -25.28
C TYR A 606 17.11 -24.13 -25.86
N ALA A 607 18.20 -24.36 -25.14
CA ALA A 607 19.39 -25.04 -25.66
C ALA A 607 19.12 -26.46 -26.15
N LEU A 608 18.17 -27.18 -25.55
CA LEU A 608 17.83 -28.55 -25.90
C LEU A 608 16.75 -28.66 -26.99
N ASN A 609 16.06 -27.56 -27.32
CA ASN A 609 15.03 -27.53 -28.36
C ASN A 609 14.91 -26.12 -28.97
N PRO A 610 15.48 -25.84 -30.16
CA PRO A 610 15.44 -24.51 -30.76
C PRO A 610 14.06 -24.05 -31.25
N ASN A 611 13.02 -24.91 -31.17
CA ASN A 611 11.64 -24.52 -31.43
C ASN A 611 10.93 -23.97 -30.18
N VAL A 612 11.63 -23.94 -29.04
CA VAL A 612 11.15 -23.40 -27.78
C VAL A 612 11.94 -22.15 -27.42
N VAL A 613 11.23 -21.14 -26.98
CA VAL A 613 11.78 -19.88 -26.48
C VAL A 613 11.76 -19.87 -24.97
N GLU A 614 12.82 -19.42 -24.34
CA GLU A 614 12.85 -19.08 -22.92
C GLU A 614 12.71 -17.59 -22.75
N LYS A 615 11.69 -17.18 -22.01
CA LYS A 615 11.57 -15.82 -21.49
C LYS A 615 12.43 -15.72 -20.25
N THR A 616 13.38 -14.81 -20.25
CA THR A 616 14.33 -14.59 -19.15
C THR A 616 14.50 -13.10 -18.85
N LEU A 617 15.45 -12.78 -18.02
CA LEU A 617 15.81 -11.41 -17.64
C LEU A 617 17.28 -11.16 -17.94
N ARG A 618 17.63 -9.94 -18.32
CA ARG A 618 18.99 -9.51 -18.54
C ARG A 618 19.21 -8.08 -18.05
N ASN A 619 20.45 -7.78 -17.61
CA ASN A 619 20.87 -6.41 -17.42
C ASN A 619 21.18 -5.77 -18.78
N PHE A 620 20.67 -4.56 -18.96
CA PHE A 620 21.01 -3.66 -20.05
C PHE A 620 21.87 -2.52 -19.52
N ASP A 621 22.84 -2.08 -20.29
CA ASP A 621 23.94 -1.23 -19.83
C ASP A 621 23.43 0.09 -19.22
N THR A 622 22.87 0.96 -20.03
CA THR A 622 22.40 2.26 -19.55
C THR A 622 21.13 2.68 -20.26
N TYR A 623 20.17 3.16 -19.50
CA TYR A 623 19.01 3.85 -20.06
C TYR A 623 18.66 5.10 -19.26
N GLN A 624 18.00 6.03 -19.90
CA GLN A 624 17.64 7.32 -19.34
C GLN A 624 16.14 7.53 -19.44
N THR A 625 15.58 8.28 -18.51
CA THR A 625 14.16 8.64 -18.54
C THR A 625 13.97 10.10 -18.19
N LEU A 626 13.22 10.81 -19.03
CA LEU A 626 12.71 12.16 -18.73
C LEU A 626 11.23 12.09 -18.42
N LYS A 627 10.83 12.63 -17.28
CA LYS A 627 9.42 12.79 -16.89
C LYS A 627 9.13 14.27 -16.59
N LEU A 628 8.03 14.76 -17.14
CA LEU A 628 7.48 16.08 -16.81
C LEU A 628 6.05 15.86 -16.31
N VAL A 629 5.70 16.42 -15.15
CA VAL A 629 4.35 16.28 -14.58
C VAL A 629 3.82 17.66 -14.20
N LEU A 630 2.72 18.07 -14.81
CA LEU A 630 1.92 19.23 -14.45
C LEU A 630 0.67 18.78 -13.72
N SER A 631 0.39 19.35 -12.57
CA SER A 631 -0.86 19.14 -11.83
C SER A 631 -1.47 20.47 -11.44
N ALA A 632 -2.78 20.56 -11.59
CA ALA A 632 -3.56 21.72 -11.22
C ALA A 632 -4.86 21.30 -10.54
N GLN A 633 -5.24 22.04 -9.50
CA GLN A 633 -6.51 21.82 -8.82
C GLN A 633 -7.32 23.10 -8.81
N HIS A 634 -8.58 23.02 -9.19
CA HIS A 634 -9.46 24.18 -9.28
C HIS A 634 -10.72 23.97 -8.45
N THR A 635 -11.37 25.05 -8.08
CA THR A 635 -12.72 25.05 -7.52
C THR A 635 -13.59 25.88 -8.45
N ILE A 636 -14.53 25.21 -9.12
CA ILE A 636 -15.45 25.82 -10.08
C ILE A 636 -16.86 25.78 -9.47
N TRP A 637 -17.58 26.91 -9.50
CA TRP A 637 -18.95 27.08 -8.98
C TRP A 637 -19.13 26.59 -7.52
N LYS A 638 -18.09 26.68 -6.67
CA LYS A 638 -18.08 26.25 -5.27
C LYS A 638 -18.37 24.74 -5.03
N ARG A 639 -18.82 24.01 -6.06
CA ARG A 639 -19.27 22.61 -5.95
C ARG A 639 -18.47 21.63 -6.79
N TRP A 640 -17.86 22.07 -7.86
CA TRP A 640 -17.05 21.21 -8.72
C TRP A 640 -15.56 21.48 -8.53
N ARG A 641 -14.81 20.43 -8.26
CA ARG A 641 -13.37 20.49 -7.98
C ARG A 641 -12.62 19.48 -8.82
N PRO A 642 -12.30 19.85 -10.05
CA PRO A 642 -11.43 19.04 -10.87
C PRO A 642 -9.98 19.21 -10.45
N LYS A 643 -9.26 18.09 -10.38
CA LYS A 643 -7.82 18.00 -10.39
C LYS A 643 -7.38 17.49 -11.75
N THR A 644 -6.65 18.29 -12.47
CA THR A 644 -6.08 17.93 -13.77
C THR A 644 -4.62 17.53 -13.60
N SER A 645 -4.20 16.47 -14.26
CA SER A 645 -2.81 16.02 -14.33
C SER A 645 -2.43 15.73 -15.77
N LEU A 646 -1.25 16.22 -16.17
CA LEU A 646 -0.62 15.93 -17.46
C LEU A 646 0.80 15.42 -17.17
N ALA A 647 1.15 14.28 -17.73
CA ALA A 647 2.51 13.77 -17.63
C ALA A 647 3.05 13.43 -19.02
N PHE A 648 4.28 13.88 -19.28
CA PHE A 648 5.06 13.50 -20.45
C PHE A 648 6.21 12.61 -19.98
N ILE A 649 6.38 11.44 -20.60
CA ILE A 649 7.45 10.50 -20.29
C ILE A 649 8.15 10.11 -21.59
N LYS A 650 9.46 10.20 -21.59
CA LYS A 650 10.34 9.75 -22.68
C LYS A 650 11.47 8.93 -22.09
N GLN A 651 11.66 7.74 -22.63
CA GLN A 651 12.80 6.87 -22.33
C GLN A 651 13.81 6.95 -23.49
N PHE A 652 15.09 6.85 -23.15
CA PHE A 652 16.21 6.84 -24.08
C PHE A 652 17.09 5.65 -23.70
N GLY A 653 17.63 4.94 -24.67
CA GLY A 653 18.55 3.82 -24.46
C GLY A 653 18.79 3.06 -25.74
N ASP A 654 20.04 2.81 -26.05
CA ASP A 654 20.42 2.07 -27.24
C ASP A 654 20.26 0.57 -26.98
N GLY A 655 19.56 -0.13 -27.88
CA GLY A 655 19.39 -1.59 -27.85
C GLY A 655 18.41 -2.13 -26.79
N VAL A 656 17.87 -1.28 -25.89
CA VAL A 656 16.91 -1.69 -24.85
C VAL A 656 15.48 -1.55 -25.35
N PHE A 657 15.22 -0.47 -26.12
CA PHE A 657 13.88 -0.13 -26.60
C PHE A 657 13.94 0.13 -28.11
N GLU A 658 13.51 -0.82 -28.92
CA GLU A 658 13.33 -0.56 -30.37
C GLU A 658 12.21 0.45 -30.64
N ASN A 659 11.30 0.66 -29.66
CA ASN A 659 10.21 1.61 -29.71
C ASN A 659 10.29 2.58 -28.53
N ASN A 660 11.02 3.66 -28.67
CA ASN A 660 11.15 4.74 -27.68
C ASN A 660 10.08 5.83 -27.84
N ASP A 661 8.87 5.48 -28.22
CA ASP A 661 7.82 6.48 -28.38
C ASP A 661 7.54 7.19 -27.04
N PRO A 662 7.50 8.54 -27.03
CA PRO A 662 7.09 9.26 -25.85
C PRO A 662 5.62 9.01 -25.54
N VAL A 663 5.26 9.03 -24.27
CA VAL A 663 3.88 8.91 -23.84
C VAL A 663 3.38 10.16 -23.15
N LEU A 664 2.17 10.58 -23.48
CA LEU A 664 1.39 11.56 -22.75
C LEU A 664 0.32 10.84 -21.92
N LEU A 665 0.29 11.13 -20.63
CA LEU A 665 -0.74 10.69 -19.71
C LEU A 665 -1.57 11.91 -19.32
N ALA A 666 -2.88 11.86 -19.45
CA ALA A 666 -3.80 12.90 -19.03
C ALA A 666 -4.82 12.33 -18.05
N GLY A 667 -5.07 13.03 -16.97
CA GLY A 667 -6.04 12.65 -15.95
C GLY A 667 -6.88 13.83 -15.48
N ILE A 668 -8.17 13.59 -15.24
CA ILE A 668 -9.06 14.50 -14.56
C ILE A 668 -9.76 13.71 -13.46
N ASP A 669 -9.42 14.00 -12.21
CA ASP A 669 -10.09 13.45 -11.03
C ASP A 669 -11.02 14.56 -10.49
N SER A 670 -12.33 14.39 -10.64
CA SER A 670 -13.34 15.39 -10.30
C SER A 670 -14.13 15.01 -9.08
N GLN A 671 -14.29 15.98 -8.19
CA GLN A 671 -15.21 15.93 -7.08
C GLN A 671 -16.39 16.86 -7.34
N ILE A 672 -17.62 16.35 -7.25
CA ILE A 672 -18.86 17.10 -7.43
C ILE A 672 -19.67 17.01 -6.12
N LEU A 673 -19.84 18.14 -5.46
CA LEU A 673 -20.60 18.22 -4.20
C LEU A 673 -22.09 18.44 -4.54
N PHE A 674 -22.87 17.37 -4.56
CA PHE A 674 -24.33 17.46 -4.75
C PHE A 674 -25.01 18.03 -3.50
N SER A 675 -24.55 17.58 -2.32
CA SER A 675 -25.00 18.07 -1.01
C SER A 675 -23.95 17.74 0.05
N GLN A 676 -24.22 18.05 1.31
CA GLN A 676 -23.35 17.66 2.44
C GLN A 676 -23.28 16.14 2.65
N LYS A 677 -24.32 15.40 2.20
CA LYS A 677 -24.40 13.94 2.33
C LYS A 677 -23.92 13.22 1.07
N TRP A 678 -23.99 13.84 -0.10
CA TRP A 678 -23.76 13.19 -1.38
C TRP A 678 -22.65 13.86 -2.18
N ILE A 679 -21.67 13.06 -2.58
CA ILE A 679 -20.52 13.48 -3.38
C ILE A 679 -20.45 12.57 -4.59
N GLY A 680 -20.37 13.15 -5.79
CA GLY A 680 -20.02 12.44 -7.02
C GLY A 680 -18.53 12.51 -7.28
N LEU A 681 -17.93 11.40 -7.70
CA LEU A 681 -16.58 11.33 -8.25
C LEU A 681 -16.66 10.97 -9.71
N LEU A 682 -16.02 11.76 -10.56
CA LEU A 682 -15.88 11.50 -11.98
C LEU A 682 -14.40 11.50 -12.31
N ASN A 683 -13.85 10.34 -12.64
CA ASN A 683 -12.43 10.16 -12.93
C ASN A 683 -12.25 9.75 -14.38
N MET A 684 -11.50 10.53 -15.12
CA MET A 684 -11.16 10.26 -16.51
C MET A 684 -9.64 10.13 -16.63
N LYS A 685 -9.18 9.13 -17.34
CA LYS A 685 -7.76 8.95 -17.65
C LYS A 685 -7.59 8.56 -19.11
N TYR A 686 -6.51 9.08 -19.68
CA TYR A 686 -6.11 8.81 -21.06
C TYR A 686 -4.60 8.68 -21.14
N HIS A 687 -4.10 7.80 -21.99
CA HIS A 687 -2.71 7.77 -22.41
C HIS A 687 -2.59 7.53 -23.90
N THR A 688 -1.55 8.14 -24.49
CA THR A 688 -1.15 7.89 -25.87
C THR A 688 -0.42 6.54 -26.00
N LYS A 689 -0.12 6.12 -27.21
CA LYS A 689 0.86 5.08 -27.46
C LYS A 689 2.22 5.51 -26.87
N GLY A 690 3.00 4.55 -26.38
CA GLY A 690 4.37 4.78 -25.92
C GLY A 690 4.80 3.86 -24.79
N THR A 691 6.06 4.00 -24.38
CA THR A 691 6.67 3.20 -23.32
C THR A 691 6.76 4.00 -22.03
N PHE A 692 6.22 3.47 -20.93
CA PHE A 692 6.23 4.12 -19.63
C PHE A 692 6.27 3.13 -18.48
N GLY A 693 6.55 3.63 -17.30
CA GLY A 693 6.48 2.83 -16.08
C GLY A 693 7.74 1.99 -15.80
N GLY A 694 8.85 2.22 -16.51
CA GLY A 694 10.08 1.42 -16.37
C GLY A 694 9.91 -0.01 -16.88
N ASN A 695 8.93 -0.25 -17.75
CA ASN A 695 8.67 -1.52 -18.40
C ASN A 695 9.22 -1.48 -19.83
N ASP A 696 9.49 -2.64 -20.35
CA ASP A 696 9.86 -2.91 -21.75
C ASP A 696 8.65 -2.99 -22.71
N TYR A 697 7.45 -2.63 -22.22
CA TYR A 697 6.21 -2.67 -23.00
C TYR A 697 5.90 -1.33 -23.66
N ASN A 698 5.60 -1.39 -24.95
CA ASN A 698 5.00 -0.29 -25.70
C ASN A 698 3.47 -0.45 -25.70
N TYR A 699 2.77 0.50 -25.10
CA TYR A 699 1.32 0.46 -24.92
C TYR A 699 0.59 1.16 -26.07
N LYS A 700 -0.59 0.63 -26.47
CA LYS A 700 -1.53 1.35 -27.35
C LYS A 700 -2.33 2.40 -26.53
N PRO A 701 -2.89 3.43 -27.20
CA PRO A 701 -3.75 4.41 -26.54
C PRO A 701 -4.91 3.76 -25.83
N SER A 702 -5.20 4.26 -24.62
CA SER A 702 -6.36 3.82 -23.83
C SER A 702 -6.98 4.99 -23.09
N ALA A 703 -8.30 4.95 -22.92
CA ALA A 703 -9.06 5.90 -22.12
C ALA A 703 -10.09 5.15 -21.29
N TYR A 704 -10.39 5.64 -20.08
CA TYR A 704 -11.50 5.14 -19.29
C TYR A 704 -12.12 6.22 -18.43
N LEU A 705 -13.37 6.00 -18.07
CA LEU A 705 -14.18 6.90 -17.26
C LEU A 705 -14.84 6.13 -16.12
N ASP A 706 -14.65 6.61 -14.88
CA ASP A 706 -15.32 6.11 -13.70
C ASP A 706 -16.33 7.13 -13.18
N PHE A 707 -17.48 6.67 -12.71
CA PHE A 707 -18.44 7.47 -11.97
C PHE A 707 -18.86 6.76 -10.70
N ILE A 708 -18.68 7.45 -9.57
CA ILE A 708 -18.89 6.90 -8.24
C ILE A 708 -19.68 7.89 -7.40
N ILE A 709 -20.61 7.41 -6.62
CA ILE A 709 -21.41 8.19 -5.67
C ILE A 709 -21.07 7.77 -4.26
N LEU A 710 -20.76 8.75 -3.43
CA LEU A 710 -20.50 8.60 -2.01
C LEU A 710 -21.68 9.16 -1.22
N GLY A 711 -22.23 8.36 -0.30
CA GLY A 711 -23.20 8.78 0.68
C GLY A 711 -22.57 8.78 2.07
N ASN A 712 -22.66 9.89 2.80
CA ASN A 712 -22.20 9.99 4.17
C ASN A 712 -23.37 10.35 5.07
N PHE A 713 -23.71 9.46 6.00
CA PHE A 713 -24.85 9.57 6.91
C PHE A 713 -24.33 9.57 8.36
N PRO A 714 -23.77 10.71 8.84
CA PRO A 714 -23.11 10.74 10.15
C PRO A 714 -24.03 10.43 11.32
N LYS A 715 -25.34 10.75 11.24
CA LYS A 715 -26.31 10.41 12.28
C LYS A 715 -26.52 8.91 12.46
N GLN A 716 -26.39 8.12 11.40
CA GLN A 716 -26.49 6.67 11.42
C GLN A 716 -25.12 5.99 11.49
N ASN A 717 -24.03 6.75 11.57
CA ASN A 717 -22.66 6.24 11.47
C ASN A 717 -22.40 5.38 10.23
N LEU A 718 -23.13 5.67 9.14
CA LEU A 718 -23.17 4.85 7.93
C LEU A 718 -22.56 5.59 6.74
N GLN A 719 -21.82 4.87 5.93
CA GLN A 719 -21.21 5.33 4.69
C GLN A 719 -21.60 4.38 3.55
N LEU A 720 -21.99 4.94 2.42
CA LEU A 720 -22.28 4.21 1.20
C LEU A 720 -21.26 4.62 0.13
N TYR A 721 -20.76 3.66 -0.63
CA TYR A 721 -19.93 3.84 -1.80
C TYR A 721 -20.52 2.97 -2.91
N THR A 722 -20.93 3.57 -4.03
CA THR A 722 -21.49 2.83 -5.15
C THR A 722 -21.15 3.51 -6.46
N GLY A 723 -20.97 2.75 -7.51
CA GLY A 723 -20.65 3.31 -8.81
C GLY A 723 -20.23 2.29 -9.85
N VAL A 724 -19.73 2.83 -10.94
CA VAL A 724 -19.26 2.06 -12.10
C VAL A 724 -17.88 2.56 -12.47
N THR A 725 -16.91 1.66 -12.54
CA THR A 725 -15.61 1.94 -13.15
C THR A 725 -15.61 1.51 -14.60
N ASP A 726 -14.86 2.25 -15.41
CA ASP A 726 -14.78 2.06 -16.87
C ASP A 726 -16.16 1.92 -17.53
N ILE A 727 -16.98 2.96 -17.40
CA ILE A 727 -18.38 2.99 -17.89
C ILE A 727 -18.48 2.54 -19.35
N PHE A 728 -17.51 2.92 -20.19
CA PHE A 728 -17.52 2.64 -21.62
C PHE A 728 -16.89 1.30 -22.00
N ASN A 729 -16.38 0.53 -20.99
CA ASN A 729 -15.68 -0.74 -21.24
C ASN A 729 -14.49 -0.57 -22.19
N SER A 730 -13.73 0.48 -22.03
CA SER A 730 -12.69 0.95 -22.96
C SER A 730 -11.25 0.72 -22.47
N ALA A 731 -11.06 0.32 -21.21
CA ALA A 731 -9.76 0.05 -20.62
C ALA A 731 -9.18 -1.28 -21.14
N LYS A 732 -8.61 -1.23 -22.35
CA LYS A 732 -7.91 -2.36 -22.95
C LYS A 732 -6.42 -2.16 -22.76
N ILE A 733 -5.74 -3.18 -22.23
CA ILE A 733 -4.29 -3.17 -22.12
C ILE A 733 -3.72 -3.92 -23.32
N PHE A 734 -2.97 -3.21 -24.14
CA PHE A 734 -2.16 -3.78 -25.20
C PHE A 734 -0.71 -3.47 -24.89
N GLY A 735 0.14 -4.48 -24.84
CA GLY A 735 1.57 -4.35 -24.61
C GLY A 735 2.36 -5.11 -25.67
N GLU A 736 3.44 -4.52 -26.17
CA GLU A 736 4.37 -5.12 -27.11
C GLU A 736 5.79 -5.05 -26.55
N THR A 737 6.44 -6.21 -26.42
CA THR A 737 7.86 -6.32 -26.10
C THR A 737 8.59 -6.76 -27.36
N ARG A 738 9.69 -6.08 -27.71
CA ARG A 738 10.57 -6.45 -28.81
C ARG A 738 11.97 -6.66 -28.29
N THR A 739 12.55 -7.76 -28.72
CA THR A 739 13.98 -8.06 -28.57
C THR A 739 14.54 -8.48 -29.96
N THR A 740 15.82 -8.67 -30.08
CA THR A 740 16.45 -9.12 -31.31
C THR A 740 15.90 -10.47 -31.82
N LEU A 741 15.46 -11.33 -30.91
CA LEU A 741 14.98 -12.67 -31.23
C LEU A 741 13.44 -12.72 -31.32
N VAL A 742 12.72 -11.96 -30.51
CA VAL A 742 11.28 -12.13 -30.28
C VAL A 742 10.55 -10.79 -30.30
N THR A 743 9.42 -10.76 -31.01
CA THR A 743 8.39 -9.75 -30.84
C THR A 743 7.19 -10.42 -30.17
N ASN A 744 6.86 -10.02 -28.96
CA ASN A 744 5.74 -10.52 -28.19
C ASN A 744 4.68 -9.42 -28.01
N LYS A 745 3.50 -9.62 -28.57
CA LYS A 745 2.35 -8.73 -28.43
C LYS A 745 1.31 -9.38 -27.53
N ASN A 746 0.99 -8.74 -26.45
CA ASN A 746 -0.04 -9.17 -25.53
C ASN A 746 -1.23 -8.23 -25.61
N TYR A 747 -2.38 -8.80 -25.90
CA TYR A 747 -3.68 -8.12 -25.89
C TYR A 747 -4.44 -8.61 -24.66
N ILE A 748 -4.37 -7.90 -23.55
CA ILE A 748 -5.24 -8.19 -22.41
C ILE A 748 -6.57 -7.48 -22.69
N THR A 749 -7.42 -8.16 -23.43
CA THR A 749 -8.80 -7.76 -23.54
C THR A 749 -9.54 -8.39 -22.38
N ASN A 750 -9.67 -7.66 -21.29
CA ASN A 750 -10.74 -7.97 -20.36
C ASN A 750 -12.03 -7.74 -21.15
N PRO A 751 -12.79 -8.76 -21.55
CA PRO A 751 -13.98 -8.58 -22.39
C PRO A 751 -15.01 -7.69 -21.74
N ASN A 752 -14.88 -7.47 -20.43
CA ASN A 752 -15.65 -6.52 -19.66
C ASN A 752 -14.78 -5.88 -18.58
N SER A 753 -14.14 -4.73 -18.86
CA SER A 753 -13.39 -3.94 -17.88
C SER A 753 -14.33 -3.15 -16.94
N ARG A 754 -15.60 -3.02 -17.31
CA ARG A 754 -16.65 -2.37 -16.50
C ARG A 754 -16.88 -3.14 -15.21
N THR A 755 -16.85 -2.44 -14.09
CA THR A 755 -17.10 -3.02 -12.77
C THR A 755 -18.13 -2.19 -12.01
N PHE A 756 -19.18 -2.84 -11.53
CA PHE A 756 -20.14 -2.24 -10.59
C PHE A 756 -19.63 -2.49 -9.17
N ILE A 757 -19.60 -1.44 -8.38
CA ILE A 757 -19.11 -1.49 -7.00
C ILE A 757 -20.23 -1.05 -6.07
N VAL A 758 -20.42 -1.81 -4.99
CA VAL A 758 -21.30 -1.44 -3.88
C VAL A 758 -20.56 -1.74 -2.59
N ALA A 759 -20.43 -0.73 -1.73
CA ALA A 759 -19.85 -0.89 -0.41
C ALA A 759 -20.66 -0.14 0.65
N LEU A 760 -20.74 -0.72 1.83
CA LEU A 760 -21.40 -0.19 3.00
C LEU A 760 -20.45 -0.29 4.17
N ALA A 761 -20.29 0.79 4.95
CA ALA A 761 -19.46 0.78 6.13
C ALA A 761 -20.19 1.44 7.31
N TYR A 762 -20.16 0.76 8.46
CA TYR A 762 -20.65 1.27 9.74
C TYR A 762 -19.47 1.59 10.64
N ARG A 763 -19.44 2.81 11.16
CA ARG A 763 -18.40 3.31 12.05
C ARG A 763 -19.00 3.61 13.41
N PHE A 764 -18.35 3.15 14.47
CA PHE A 764 -18.74 3.44 15.84
C PHE A 764 -17.54 3.91 16.65
N ASN A 765 -17.79 4.83 17.58
CA ASN A 765 -16.80 5.38 18.51
C ASN A 765 -15.46 5.67 17.84
N SER A 766 -15.17 6.90 17.44
CA SER A 766 -13.92 7.21 16.76
C SER A 766 -12.77 7.39 17.75
N THR A 767 -12.02 6.33 18.05
CA THR A 767 -10.73 6.40 18.76
C THR A 767 -9.60 6.03 17.79
N GLN A 768 -8.39 6.54 18.04
CA GLN A 768 -7.27 6.36 17.15
C GLN A 768 -6.31 5.29 17.68
N ASN A 769 -5.87 4.42 16.79
CA ASN A 769 -4.75 3.52 17.06
C ASN A 769 -3.43 4.32 17.11
N LYS A 770 -2.67 4.19 18.20
CA LYS A 770 -1.40 4.91 18.43
C LYS A 770 -0.16 4.08 18.15
N TYR A 771 -0.26 2.95 17.46
CA TYR A 771 0.91 2.15 17.13
C TYR A 771 1.95 2.98 16.37
N LYS A 772 3.23 2.97 16.81
CA LYS A 772 4.30 3.83 16.27
C LYS A 772 5.42 3.08 15.56
N GLY A 773 5.39 1.75 15.49
CA GLY A 773 6.38 0.96 14.78
C GLY A 773 6.45 1.35 13.30
N GLN A 774 7.65 1.61 12.79
CA GLN A 774 7.85 2.02 11.39
C GLN A 774 8.14 0.83 10.47
N GLY A 775 8.61 -0.29 11.02
CA GLY A 775 9.14 -1.40 10.26
C GLY A 775 10.41 -1.01 9.50
N GLY A 776 11.30 -1.96 9.28
CA GLY A 776 12.52 -1.77 8.48
C GLY A 776 12.43 -2.56 7.17
N ASN A 777 13.34 -2.26 6.24
CA ASN A 777 13.68 -3.12 5.11
C ASN A 777 12.48 -3.59 4.26
N GLU A 778 11.61 -2.66 3.84
CA GLU A 778 10.43 -3.00 3.04
C GLU A 778 10.79 -3.51 1.63
N GLU A 779 11.93 -3.09 1.09
CA GLU A 779 12.41 -3.62 -0.17
C GLU A 779 12.59 -5.14 -0.09
N GLU A 780 13.28 -5.63 0.95
CA GLU A 780 13.53 -7.06 1.14
C GLU A 780 12.23 -7.84 1.36
N LYS A 781 11.29 -7.28 2.13
CA LYS A 781 9.97 -7.89 2.33
C LYS A 781 9.19 -8.05 1.02
N ASN A 782 9.32 -7.11 0.10
CA ASN A 782 8.64 -7.15 -1.20
C ASN A 782 9.36 -8.02 -2.23
N ARG A 783 10.63 -8.38 -1.99
CA ARG A 783 11.43 -9.26 -2.87
C ARG A 783 11.17 -10.75 -2.63
N MET A 784 10.61 -11.11 -1.47
CA MET A 784 10.26 -12.48 -1.09
C MET A 784 9.05 -13.01 -1.83
#